data_e3fadab12223f2816ab1cf56623979b2
#
_entry.id   e3fadab12223f2816ab1cf56623979b2
#
_cell.length_a   1.000
_cell.length_b   1.000
_cell.length_c   1.000
_cell.angle_alpha   90.00
_cell.angle_beta   90.00
_cell.angle_gamma   90.00
#
_symmetry.space_group_name_H-M   'P 1'
#
loop_
_entity.id
_entity.type
_entity.pdbx_description
1 polymer ?
#
loop_
_entity_poly.entity_id
_entity_poly.type
_entity_poly.pdbx_seq_one_letter_code
_entity_poly.pdbx_strand_id
1 'polypeptide(L)'
;MKRFLHHIIFVVILVLACSCSPLKHISEDGYLLSKNKVECDSKLINTSDLNNLIKQDPNGTFLGVKWSMYFYSLSGRGADSTVNYISRNVFRRLGSKPVELNPALVKRSVSDMKTFLQSKGVFSPEIKDTLVSVKKFFAPWSEYKQRRKVIYKVSIPCRYKVNEFTISTEDSVLRQKIEEIAAQNPITSGSYYDEDKLGDLRSSISSSLREQGYFAFNEKYITFVIDTALNNNLLNVELRVALPYAKQGDSLVEMKHKPYKIRKIYVYPDYYPETSANYTPPTDTLTFFHKPHKNVKLSRFEFILSQHNSIKPKPIMRSILLQNGDLFSPSMAKITRSALSQLQNFKYIDISFTPDNSSLSDTLPLDCLIRLSMSKPIKLSASFEMNFSAVNNSIALQQSSSLGSEFNIGFSHNNLLKGAEIFSTNIKTAAEVRSDIFSSDKQGSLWNWFNAFELGFDIGIELPRFLAPFSTRLYSMRFRPHTSIKLAYNIQKRTYYDRRISTFNYEYSWQSSAANSFFFIPLEINYVDMEITDQGYSDLIATLDRRIQYQMSDHLVMDARFGFVHNGQALAKNRDFNYFRANVETAGNLLYLISKTSNQVPNSQNQYEVLGIPYSQYVRGDFDFVRYHIMGKKSKLVGRIFAGAGYYYGNANSLPYEKCFFAGGANNIRAWQLRELGPGSSKNESGYDKTQTGDMTLGMSIEYRFPIVSVLEGATFVDAGNIWTWREQDNNPGGKFDITEFYNQIAVGAGVGLRINIEFLVLRFDLAAKVFDPSMNHGDKFVLPNTRLKDLQLQFGIGYPF
;
A
#
# COMPACT_ATOMS: atom_id res chain seq x y z
N MET A 1 -36.30 -32.91 -2.79
CA MET A 1 -35.11 -33.66 -2.29
C MET A 1 -33.89 -32.74 -2.01
N LYS A 2 -33.42 -31.87 -2.92
CA LYS A 2 -32.27 -30.96 -2.65
C LYS A 2 -32.47 -30.02 -1.46
N ARG A 3 -33.61 -29.39 -1.28
CA ARG A 3 -33.90 -28.52 -0.11
C ARG A 3 -33.88 -29.26 1.23
N PHE A 4 -34.34 -30.50 1.26
CA PHE A 4 -34.30 -31.36 2.45
C PHE A 4 -32.87 -31.74 2.83
N LEU A 5 -32.01 -31.97 1.81
CA LEU A 5 -30.59 -32.27 2.02
C LEU A 5 -29.81 -31.08 2.60
N HIS A 6 -30.13 -29.85 2.17
CA HIS A 6 -29.50 -28.64 2.73
C HIS A 6 -29.92 -28.38 4.19
N HIS A 7 -31.16 -28.62 4.52
CA HIS A 7 -31.63 -28.52 5.92
C HIS A 7 -31.01 -29.62 6.79
N ILE A 8 -30.86 -30.84 6.26
CA ILE A 8 -30.15 -31.94 6.94
C ILE A 8 -28.68 -31.59 7.14
N ILE A 9 -27.97 -31.07 6.13
CA ILE A 9 -26.58 -30.65 6.23
C ILE A 9 -26.45 -29.51 7.26
N PHE A 10 -27.35 -28.53 7.25
CA PHE A 10 -27.37 -27.44 8.23
C PHE A 10 -27.63 -27.93 9.63
N VAL A 11 -28.59 -28.84 9.83
CA VAL A 11 -28.89 -29.46 11.12
C VAL A 11 -27.72 -30.36 11.57
N VAL A 12 -27.09 -31.12 10.69
CA VAL A 12 -25.93 -31.97 11.00
C VAL A 12 -24.73 -31.08 11.40
N ILE A 13 -24.49 -29.97 10.72
CA ILE A 13 -23.46 -28.98 11.12
C ILE A 13 -23.79 -28.39 12.48
N LEU A 14 -25.05 -28.06 12.72
CA LEU A 14 -25.52 -27.51 14.01
C LEU A 14 -25.36 -28.54 15.15
N VAL A 15 -25.74 -29.81 14.91
CA VAL A 15 -25.61 -30.90 15.88
C VAL A 15 -24.12 -31.26 16.12
N LEU A 16 -23.30 -31.28 15.09
CA LEU A 16 -21.83 -31.44 15.23
C LEU A 16 -21.20 -30.30 16.02
N ALA A 17 -21.66 -29.08 15.82
CA ALA A 17 -21.20 -27.91 16.58
C ALA A 17 -21.63 -27.99 18.07
N CYS A 18 -22.80 -28.55 18.37
CA CYS A 18 -23.30 -28.71 19.74
C CYS A 18 -22.65 -29.87 20.52
N SER A 19 -22.08 -30.88 19.83
CA SER A 19 -21.50 -32.05 20.47
C SER A 19 -20.07 -31.90 20.99
N CYS A 20 -19.35 -30.84 20.58
CA CYS A 20 -17.97 -30.57 20.98
C CYS A 20 -17.93 -29.46 22.04
N SER A 21 -17.81 -29.85 23.33
CA SER A 21 -17.60 -28.83 24.37
C SER A 21 -16.20 -28.28 24.36
N PRO A 22 -15.98 -26.98 24.05
CA PRO A 22 -14.67 -26.35 24.09
C PRO A 22 -14.01 -26.35 25.48
N LEU A 23 -14.79 -26.63 26.53
CA LEU A 23 -14.31 -26.63 27.91
C LEU A 23 -13.40 -27.80 28.24
N LYS A 24 -13.37 -28.86 27.43
CA LYS A 24 -12.46 -30.02 27.61
C LYS A 24 -10.97 -29.69 27.53
N HIS A 25 -10.64 -28.48 27.06
CA HIS A 25 -9.24 -28.00 26.96
C HIS A 25 -8.87 -27.00 28.07
N ILE A 26 -9.68 -26.85 29.08
CA ILE A 26 -9.43 -26.05 30.28
C ILE A 26 -9.10 -27.01 31.41
N SER A 27 -8.18 -26.66 32.29
CA SER A 27 -7.82 -27.43 33.49
C SER A 27 -9.04 -27.61 34.37
N GLU A 28 -9.08 -28.70 35.16
CA GLU A 28 -10.24 -29.06 36.02
C GLU A 28 -10.61 -27.91 36.95
N ASP A 29 -9.65 -27.22 37.51
CA ASP A 29 -9.81 -26.06 38.38
C ASP A 29 -9.79 -24.71 37.64
N GLY A 30 -9.63 -24.72 36.32
CA GLY A 30 -9.52 -23.53 35.50
C GLY A 30 -10.84 -22.92 35.08
N TYR A 31 -10.85 -21.64 34.77
CA TYR A 31 -12.01 -20.92 34.28
C TYR A 31 -11.78 -20.36 32.88
N LEU A 32 -12.72 -20.52 31.97
CA LEU A 32 -12.75 -19.87 30.68
C LEU A 32 -13.01 -18.37 30.84
N LEU A 33 -12.12 -17.54 30.32
CA LEU A 33 -12.34 -16.11 30.21
C LEU A 33 -13.40 -15.81 29.14
N SER A 34 -14.59 -15.41 29.56
CA SER A 34 -15.71 -15.17 28.65
C SER A 34 -15.72 -13.73 28.11
N LYS A 35 -15.47 -12.74 28.95
CA LYS A 35 -15.52 -11.31 28.61
C LYS A 35 -14.74 -10.50 29.63
N ASN A 36 -14.14 -9.42 29.19
CA ASN A 36 -13.66 -8.34 30.04
C ASN A 36 -14.63 -7.15 29.97
N LYS A 37 -14.79 -6.43 31.07
CA LYS A 37 -15.54 -5.17 31.11
C LYS A 37 -14.83 -4.19 32.04
N VAL A 38 -14.60 -2.99 31.55
CA VAL A 38 -14.15 -1.87 32.40
C VAL A 38 -15.38 -1.02 32.74
N GLU A 39 -15.56 -0.77 34.02
CA GLU A 39 -16.58 0.14 34.56
C GLU A 39 -15.85 1.28 35.25
N CYS A 40 -15.99 2.49 34.70
CA CYS A 40 -15.37 3.70 35.22
C CYS A 40 -16.47 4.62 35.74
N ASP A 41 -16.33 5.15 36.95
CA ASP A 41 -17.29 6.05 37.59
C ASP A 41 -17.25 7.48 37.02
N SER A 42 -16.20 7.82 36.28
CA SER A 42 -15.96 9.15 35.73
C SER A 42 -15.81 9.13 34.20
N LYS A 43 -16.30 10.22 33.56
CA LYS A 43 -16.08 10.47 32.13
C LYS A 43 -14.77 11.20 31.83
N LEU A 44 -13.93 11.49 32.82
CA LEU A 44 -12.67 12.21 32.66
C LEU A 44 -11.61 11.44 31.89
N ILE A 45 -11.74 10.13 31.81
CA ILE A 45 -10.87 9.23 31.04
C ILE A 45 -11.73 8.34 30.15
N ASN A 46 -11.27 8.12 28.93
CA ASN A 46 -11.98 7.27 27.99
C ASN A 46 -11.81 5.79 28.39
N THR A 47 -12.93 5.10 28.58
CA THR A 47 -12.94 3.66 28.93
C THR A 47 -12.31 2.78 27.85
N SER A 48 -12.24 3.24 26.58
CA SER A 48 -11.56 2.51 25.50
C SER A 48 -10.05 2.39 25.75
N ASP A 49 -9.43 3.43 26.31
CA ASP A 49 -8.00 3.45 26.59
C ASP A 49 -7.66 2.45 27.70
N LEU A 50 -8.50 2.38 28.74
CA LEU A 50 -8.37 1.39 29.79
C LEU A 50 -8.60 -0.05 29.27
N ASN A 51 -9.54 -0.26 28.36
CA ASN A 51 -9.75 -1.56 27.74
C ASN A 51 -8.52 -2.05 26.94
N ASN A 52 -7.78 -1.13 26.31
CA ASN A 52 -6.56 -1.46 25.54
C ASN A 52 -5.40 -1.96 26.44
N LEU A 53 -5.45 -1.70 27.73
CA LEU A 53 -4.42 -2.12 28.71
C LEU A 53 -4.65 -3.53 29.27
N ILE A 54 -5.78 -4.15 28.95
CA ILE A 54 -6.09 -5.51 29.38
C ILE A 54 -5.13 -6.48 28.69
N LYS A 55 -4.37 -7.25 29.48
CA LYS A 55 -3.34 -8.17 28.96
C LYS A 55 -3.87 -9.49 28.44
N GLN A 56 -5.08 -9.87 28.81
CA GLN A 56 -5.68 -11.11 28.40
C GLN A 56 -7.03 -10.87 27.74
N ASP A 57 -7.08 -10.99 26.41
CA ASP A 57 -8.32 -10.87 25.65
C ASP A 57 -9.04 -12.23 25.58
N PRO A 58 -10.37 -12.28 25.76
CA PRO A 58 -11.15 -13.49 25.55
C PRO A 58 -11.17 -13.89 24.08
N ASN A 59 -11.45 -15.18 23.80
CA ASN A 59 -11.65 -15.62 22.41
C ASN A 59 -12.71 -14.79 21.70
N GLY A 60 -12.45 -14.43 20.44
CA GLY A 60 -13.36 -13.63 19.62
C GLY A 60 -14.74 -14.26 19.46
N THR A 61 -15.76 -13.39 19.36
CA THR A 61 -17.16 -13.80 19.23
C THR A 61 -17.69 -13.27 17.89
N PHE A 62 -18.27 -14.15 17.08
CA PHE A 62 -18.95 -13.79 15.83
C PHE A 62 -20.38 -14.32 15.88
N LEU A 63 -21.38 -13.46 15.66
CA LEU A 63 -22.82 -13.76 15.81
C LEU A 63 -23.16 -14.43 17.17
N GLY A 64 -22.55 -13.94 18.24
CA GLY A 64 -22.78 -14.46 19.59
C GLY A 64 -22.06 -15.77 19.93
N VAL A 65 -21.38 -16.40 18.96
CA VAL A 65 -20.70 -17.69 19.12
C VAL A 65 -19.20 -17.53 19.02
N LYS A 66 -18.45 -18.26 19.85
CA LYS A 66 -16.98 -18.30 19.84
C LYS A 66 -16.47 -19.40 18.90
N TRP A 67 -16.67 -19.23 17.61
CA TRP A 67 -16.36 -20.23 16.57
C TRP A 67 -14.92 -20.75 16.61
N SER A 68 -13.97 -19.88 16.92
CA SER A 68 -12.54 -20.25 17.01
C SER A 68 -12.27 -21.36 18.01
N MET A 69 -12.99 -21.39 19.12
CA MET A 69 -12.84 -22.45 20.13
C MET A 69 -13.44 -23.78 19.65
N TYR A 70 -14.54 -23.73 18.89
CA TYR A 70 -15.13 -24.94 18.31
C TYR A 70 -14.22 -25.54 17.25
N PHE A 71 -13.65 -24.73 16.34
CA PHE A 71 -12.66 -25.20 15.38
C PHE A 71 -11.44 -25.83 16.07
N TYR A 72 -10.93 -25.19 17.12
CA TYR A 72 -9.84 -25.77 17.90
C TYR A 72 -10.23 -27.11 18.54
N SER A 73 -11.43 -27.26 19.07
CA SER A 73 -11.89 -28.52 19.70
C SER A 73 -12.04 -29.66 18.67
N LEU A 74 -12.30 -29.37 17.41
CA LEU A 74 -12.33 -30.34 16.31
C LEU A 74 -10.93 -30.88 15.94
N SER A 75 -9.87 -30.14 16.24
CA SER A 75 -8.48 -30.55 15.95
C SER A 75 -7.96 -31.67 16.85
N GLY A 76 -8.66 -32.02 17.94
CA GLY A 76 -8.19 -32.93 18.97
C GLY A 76 -8.69 -34.39 18.88
N ARG A 77 -9.49 -34.74 17.87
CA ARG A 77 -10.09 -36.08 17.75
C ARG A 77 -9.44 -36.90 16.63
N GLY A 78 -8.70 -37.94 17.02
CA GLY A 78 -8.21 -39.04 16.17
C GLY A 78 -6.71 -39.03 15.91
N ALA A 79 -6.03 -40.05 16.38
CA ALA A 79 -4.56 -40.11 16.37
C ALA A 79 -3.95 -40.81 15.13
N ASP A 80 -4.69 -41.52 14.27
CA ASP A 80 -4.09 -42.59 13.46
C ASP A 80 -4.43 -42.62 11.94
N SER A 81 -4.63 -41.47 11.26
CA SER A 81 -4.70 -41.48 9.80
C SER A 81 -4.16 -40.21 9.14
N THR A 82 -3.66 -40.29 7.91
CA THR A 82 -3.17 -39.17 7.10
C THR A 82 -4.22 -38.08 6.85
N VAL A 83 -5.50 -38.45 6.75
CA VAL A 83 -6.64 -37.52 6.65
C VAL A 83 -6.76 -36.71 7.95
N ASN A 84 -6.47 -37.34 9.11
CA ASN A 84 -6.47 -36.66 10.40
C ASN A 84 -5.33 -35.66 10.58
N TYR A 85 -4.17 -35.87 9.90
CA TYR A 85 -3.04 -34.93 9.97
C TYR A 85 -3.37 -33.59 9.28
N ILE A 86 -3.94 -33.61 8.09
CA ILE A 86 -4.34 -32.39 7.35
C ILE A 86 -5.47 -31.67 8.10
N SER A 87 -6.54 -32.38 8.50
CA SER A 87 -7.65 -31.76 9.23
C SER A 87 -7.21 -31.19 10.56
N ARG A 88 -6.35 -31.87 11.30
CA ARG A 88 -5.77 -31.43 12.58
C ARG A 88 -4.99 -30.12 12.42
N ASN A 89 -4.14 -30.02 11.39
CA ASN A 89 -3.36 -28.81 11.16
C ASN A 89 -4.21 -27.63 10.67
N VAL A 90 -5.18 -27.88 9.79
CA VAL A 90 -6.13 -26.87 9.30
C VAL A 90 -6.99 -26.35 10.45
N PHE A 91 -7.64 -27.24 11.24
CA PHE A 91 -8.49 -26.81 12.35
C PHE A 91 -7.70 -26.16 13.50
N ARG A 92 -6.42 -26.51 13.72
CA ARG A 92 -5.55 -25.79 14.66
C ARG A 92 -5.22 -24.37 14.20
N ARG A 93 -5.03 -24.16 12.91
CA ARG A 93 -4.75 -22.82 12.35
C ARG A 93 -6.01 -21.95 12.31
N LEU A 94 -7.16 -22.54 12.00
CA LEU A 94 -8.46 -21.85 12.00
C LEU A 94 -8.99 -21.60 13.41
N GLY A 95 -8.67 -22.48 14.35
CA GLY A 95 -9.13 -22.39 15.74
C GLY A 95 -8.15 -21.64 16.64
N SER A 96 -8.64 -21.14 17.76
CA SER A 96 -7.82 -20.63 18.85
C SER A 96 -8.10 -21.42 20.13
N LYS A 97 -7.03 -21.77 20.86
CA LYS A 97 -7.15 -22.44 22.17
C LYS A 97 -8.08 -21.63 23.08
N PRO A 98 -8.99 -22.26 23.83
CA PRO A 98 -9.76 -21.59 24.85
C PRO A 98 -8.85 -20.80 25.80
N VAL A 99 -9.18 -19.54 26.03
CA VAL A 99 -8.37 -18.66 26.89
C VAL A 99 -8.75 -18.93 28.33
N GLU A 100 -7.86 -19.62 29.05
CA GLU A 100 -8.01 -19.87 30.47
C GLU A 100 -7.67 -18.61 31.26
N LEU A 101 -8.49 -18.27 32.23
CA LEU A 101 -8.31 -17.09 33.08
C LEU A 101 -7.02 -17.20 33.88
N ASN A 102 -6.11 -16.27 33.70
CA ASN A 102 -4.86 -16.17 34.43
C ASN A 102 -4.91 -15.01 35.43
N PRO A 103 -5.00 -15.28 36.75
CA PRO A 103 -5.07 -14.22 37.77
C PRO A 103 -3.86 -13.27 37.75
N ALA A 104 -2.66 -13.76 37.37
CA ALA A 104 -1.47 -12.93 37.29
C ALA A 104 -1.59 -11.85 36.18
N LEU A 105 -2.20 -12.21 35.03
CA LEU A 105 -2.45 -11.26 33.95
C LEU A 105 -3.55 -10.26 34.30
N VAL A 106 -4.54 -10.67 35.10
CA VAL A 106 -5.56 -9.75 35.65
C VAL A 106 -4.90 -8.71 36.54
N LYS A 107 -4.06 -9.14 37.52
CA LYS A 107 -3.31 -8.23 38.38
C LYS A 107 -2.39 -7.30 37.60
N ARG A 108 -1.72 -7.82 36.58
CA ARG A 108 -0.88 -6.99 35.69
C ARG A 108 -1.70 -5.93 34.94
N SER A 109 -2.90 -6.29 34.45
CA SER A 109 -3.81 -5.32 33.81
C SER A 109 -4.21 -4.22 34.79
N VAL A 110 -4.49 -4.56 36.04
CA VAL A 110 -4.79 -3.57 37.10
C VAL A 110 -3.61 -2.66 37.35
N SER A 111 -2.40 -3.20 37.44
CA SER A 111 -1.17 -2.41 37.60
C SER A 111 -0.94 -1.46 36.43
N ASP A 112 -1.10 -1.95 35.18
CA ASP A 112 -0.92 -1.11 33.98
C ASP A 112 -1.98 -0.01 33.88
N MET A 113 -3.24 -0.31 34.25
CA MET A 113 -4.31 0.69 34.34
C MET A 113 -3.99 1.75 35.40
N LYS A 114 -3.44 1.34 36.55
CA LYS A 114 -3.01 2.28 37.61
C LYS A 114 -1.92 3.21 37.13
N THR A 115 -0.86 2.67 36.52
CA THR A 115 0.23 3.47 35.94
C THR A 115 -0.27 4.43 34.87
N PHE A 116 -1.15 3.98 33.99
CA PHE A 116 -1.77 4.81 32.95
C PHE A 116 -2.59 5.96 33.57
N LEU A 117 -3.40 5.69 34.60
CA LEU A 117 -4.19 6.73 35.27
C LEU A 117 -3.27 7.74 35.97
N GLN A 118 -2.19 7.28 36.58
CA GLN A 118 -1.18 8.17 37.18
C GLN A 118 -0.53 9.07 36.13
N SER A 119 -0.16 8.54 34.96
CA SER A 119 0.38 9.33 33.87
C SER A 119 -0.63 10.35 33.31
N LYS A 120 -1.92 10.13 33.53
CA LYS A 120 -3.01 11.07 33.14
C LYS A 120 -3.45 12.01 34.27
N GLY A 121 -2.68 12.08 35.36
CA GLY A 121 -2.92 12.99 36.48
C GLY A 121 -3.93 12.51 37.51
N VAL A 122 -4.18 11.22 37.57
CA VAL A 122 -4.94 10.58 38.64
C VAL A 122 -3.97 9.83 39.55
N PHE A 123 -3.39 10.49 40.56
CA PHE A 123 -2.29 9.90 41.34
C PHE A 123 -2.76 8.84 42.34
N SER A 124 -4.01 8.83 42.74
CA SER A 124 -4.57 7.87 43.71
C SER A 124 -5.80 7.14 43.11
N PRO A 125 -5.65 6.40 42.01
CA PRO A 125 -6.77 5.68 41.43
C PRO A 125 -7.07 4.41 42.25
N GLU A 126 -8.33 4.10 42.48
CA GLU A 126 -8.76 2.83 43.07
C GLU A 126 -9.26 1.91 41.95
N ILE A 127 -8.63 0.73 41.82
CA ILE A 127 -9.04 -0.26 40.81
C ILE A 127 -9.27 -1.59 41.53
N LYS A 128 -10.51 -2.10 41.40
CA LYS A 128 -10.91 -3.40 41.94
C LYS A 128 -11.32 -4.34 40.81
N ASP A 129 -10.69 -5.50 40.75
CA ASP A 129 -11.09 -6.58 39.85
C ASP A 129 -12.11 -7.49 40.53
N THR A 130 -13.12 -7.87 39.78
CA THR A 130 -14.17 -8.75 40.28
C THR A 130 -14.45 -9.85 39.26
N LEU A 131 -14.42 -11.10 39.72
CA LEU A 131 -14.75 -12.27 38.91
C LEU A 131 -16.25 -12.60 39.08
N VAL A 132 -16.99 -12.55 37.97
CA VAL A 132 -18.41 -12.82 37.95
C VAL A 132 -18.72 -14.03 37.09
N SER A 133 -19.59 -14.92 37.59
CA SER A 133 -20.08 -16.06 36.81
C SER A 133 -20.95 -15.61 35.64
N VAL A 134 -20.91 -16.37 34.55
CA VAL A 134 -21.66 -16.05 33.32
C VAL A 134 -22.99 -16.83 33.34
N LYS A 135 -24.11 -16.12 33.24
CA LYS A 135 -25.45 -16.71 33.15
C LYS A 135 -25.68 -17.41 31.81
N LYS A 136 -26.47 -18.47 31.78
CA LYS A 136 -26.82 -19.18 30.55
C LYS A 136 -27.84 -18.37 29.73
N PHE A 137 -27.71 -18.35 28.42
CA PHE A 137 -28.56 -17.56 27.54
C PHE A 137 -30.03 -18.02 27.57
N PHE A 138 -30.27 -19.36 27.49
CA PHE A 138 -31.64 -19.94 27.52
C PHE A 138 -32.16 -20.28 28.93
N ALA A 139 -31.34 -20.08 29.95
CA ALA A 139 -31.69 -20.31 31.35
C ALA A 139 -30.99 -19.25 32.21
N PRO A 140 -31.45 -17.99 32.19
CA PRO A 140 -30.75 -16.86 32.84
C PRO A 140 -30.72 -16.96 34.37
N TRP A 141 -31.53 -17.87 34.97
CA TRP A 141 -31.49 -18.23 36.38
C TRP A 141 -30.38 -19.23 36.77
N SER A 142 -29.64 -19.79 35.77
CA SER A 142 -28.52 -20.70 36.00
C SER A 142 -27.22 -20.17 35.39
N GLU A 143 -26.07 -20.53 35.98
CA GLU A 143 -24.75 -20.09 35.59
C GLU A 143 -23.93 -21.23 35.01
N TYR A 144 -22.95 -20.84 34.17
CA TYR A 144 -21.94 -21.79 33.69
C TYR A 144 -20.86 -22.03 34.77
N LYS A 145 -20.60 -23.26 35.18
CA LYS A 145 -19.66 -23.60 36.26
C LYS A 145 -18.23 -23.09 35.97
N GLN A 146 -17.73 -23.27 34.75
CA GLN A 146 -16.35 -22.95 34.36
C GLN A 146 -16.19 -21.69 33.48
N ARG A 147 -17.15 -20.79 33.51
CA ARG A 147 -17.05 -19.52 32.73
C ARG A 147 -17.05 -18.31 33.63
N ARG A 148 -16.08 -17.44 33.48
CA ARG A 148 -15.96 -16.20 34.25
C ARG A 148 -15.85 -14.98 33.35
N LYS A 149 -16.35 -13.86 33.84
CA LYS A 149 -16.19 -12.52 33.31
C LYS A 149 -15.39 -11.74 34.32
N VAL A 150 -14.39 -10.98 33.84
CA VAL A 150 -13.63 -10.04 34.66
C VAL A 150 -14.25 -8.65 34.52
N ILE A 151 -14.56 -8.02 35.63
CA ILE A 151 -15.03 -6.64 35.71
C ILE A 151 -13.95 -5.83 36.44
N TYR A 152 -13.37 -4.88 35.77
CA TYR A 152 -12.46 -3.90 36.34
C TYR A 152 -13.25 -2.65 36.72
N LYS A 153 -13.48 -2.46 38.03
CA LYS A 153 -14.12 -1.25 38.55
C LYS A 153 -13.05 -0.23 38.83
N VAL A 154 -13.11 0.87 38.12
CA VAL A 154 -12.13 1.97 38.19
C VAL A 154 -12.81 3.17 38.80
N SER A 155 -12.29 3.64 39.95
CA SER A 155 -12.75 4.86 40.63
C SER A 155 -11.67 5.94 40.46
N ILE A 156 -12.09 7.11 40.02
CA ILE A 156 -11.27 8.28 39.76
C ILE A 156 -11.70 9.39 40.72
N PRO A 157 -11.09 9.47 41.89
CA PRO A 157 -11.50 10.48 42.89
C PRO A 157 -11.25 11.92 42.43
N CYS A 158 -10.11 12.16 41.77
CA CYS A 158 -9.77 13.48 41.23
C CYS A 158 -8.78 13.33 40.07
N ARG A 159 -8.75 14.36 39.20
CA ARG A 159 -7.75 14.48 38.13
C ARG A 159 -7.09 15.86 38.25
N TYR A 160 -5.77 15.88 38.38
CA TYR A 160 -5.01 17.09 38.57
C TYR A 160 -4.94 17.95 37.31
N LYS A 161 -4.96 19.26 37.48
CA LYS A 161 -4.77 20.27 36.43
C LYS A 161 -3.48 21.04 36.65
N VAL A 162 -2.87 21.46 35.57
CA VAL A 162 -1.69 22.30 35.60
C VAL A 162 -2.12 23.73 36.02
N ASN A 163 -1.54 24.23 37.07
CA ASN A 163 -1.69 25.62 37.51
C ASN A 163 -0.73 26.51 36.74
N GLU A 164 0.55 26.21 36.80
CA GLU A 164 1.62 26.98 36.17
C GLU A 164 2.63 26.06 35.51
N PHE A 165 3.12 26.51 34.33
CA PHE A 165 4.21 25.86 33.59
C PHE A 165 5.38 26.83 33.47
N THR A 166 6.55 26.50 34.02
CA THR A 166 7.75 27.34 34.00
C THR A 166 8.93 26.62 33.35
N ILE A 167 9.83 27.39 32.75
CA ILE A 167 11.06 26.88 32.11
C ILE A 167 12.29 27.47 32.88
N SER A 168 13.11 26.57 33.38
CA SER A 168 14.31 26.89 34.16
C SER A 168 15.57 26.39 33.44
N THR A 169 16.44 27.32 33.07
CA THR A 169 17.77 27.02 32.50
C THR A 169 18.67 28.22 32.71
N GLU A 170 19.96 28.00 32.93
CA GLU A 170 20.97 29.03 33.09
C GLU A 170 21.43 29.65 31.75
N ASP A 171 21.10 29.01 30.61
CA ASP A 171 21.41 29.52 29.28
C ASP A 171 20.24 30.33 28.71
N SER A 172 20.39 31.68 28.71
CA SER A 172 19.33 32.59 28.22
C SER A 172 19.00 32.43 26.74
N VAL A 173 19.99 32.10 25.89
CA VAL A 173 19.78 31.84 24.46
C VAL A 173 18.99 30.56 24.25
N LEU A 174 19.32 29.51 24.99
CA LEU A 174 18.63 28.24 24.95
C LEU A 174 17.20 28.37 25.51
N ARG A 175 17.01 29.20 26.59
CA ARG A 175 15.68 29.48 27.13
C ARG A 175 14.74 30.03 26.07
N GLN A 176 15.16 31.11 25.38
CA GLN A 176 14.32 31.72 24.33
C GLN A 176 13.91 30.71 23.26
N LYS A 177 14.86 29.87 22.77
CA LYS A 177 14.56 28.84 21.78
C LYS A 177 13.59 27.78 22.28
N ILE A 178 13.71 27.36 23.53
CA ILE A 178 12.82 26.41 24.18
C ILE A 178 11.43 27.00 24.35
N GLU A 179 11.32 28.26 24.74
CA GLU A 179 10.04 28.98 24.83
C GLU A 179 9.33 29.08 23.48
N GLU A 180 10.06 29.38 22.38
CA GLU A 180 9.52 29.40 21.02
C GLU A 180 9.01 27.99 20.57
N ILE A 181 9.73 26.92 20.92
CA ILE A 181 9.32 25.57 20.62
C ILE A 181 8.12 25.15 21.47
N ALA A 182 8.13 25.46 22.77
CA ALA A 182 7.04 25.15 23.68
C ALA A 182 5.74 25.89 23.31
N ALA A 183 5.84 27.09 22.74
CA ALA A 183 4.69 27.86 22.27
C ALA A 183 3.94 27.19 21.10
N GLN A 184 4.58 26.27 20.35
CA GLN A 184 3.92 25.50 19.28
C GLN A 184 3.00 24.39 19.83
N ASN A 185 3.31 23.88 21.03
CA ASN A 185 2.51 22.86 21.73
C ASN A 185 2.37 23.24 23.20
N PRO A 186 1.62 24.33 23.55
CA PRO A 186 1.61 24.89 24.86
C PRO A 186 0.94 23.99 25.90
N ILE A 187 1.57 23.85 27.05
CA ILE A 187 0.95 23.33 28.25
C ILE A 187 0.25 24.50 28.93
N THR A 188 -1.06 24.58 28.75
CA THR A 188 -1.84 25.73 29.25
C THR A 188 -2.28 25.54 30.71
N SER A 189 -2.27 26.61 31.49
CA SER A 189 -2.91 26.64 32.79
C SER A 189 -4.38 26.21 32.71
N GLY A 190 -4.84 25.42 33.67
CA GLY A 190 -6.18 24.83 33.71
C GLY A 190 -6.33 23.57 32.86
N SER A 191 -5.35 23.18 32.04
CA SER A 191 -5.37 21.90 31.32
C SER A 191 -5.10 20.74 32.26
N TYR A 192 -5.67 19.57 31.98
CA TYR A 192 -5.37 18.36 32.73
C TYR A 192 -3.92 17.91 32.53
N TYR A 193 -3.29 17.51 33.63
CA TYR A 193 -1.95 16.89 33.59
C TYR A 193 -1.96 15.64 32.70
N ASP A 194 -0.95 15.53 31.87
CA ASP A 194 -0.75 14.43 30.94
C ASP A 194 0.76 14.23 30.69
N GLU A 195 1.31 13.14 31.22
CA GLU A 195 2.73 12.82 31.10
C GLU A 195 3.16 12.58 29.64
N ASP A 196 2.25 12.04 28.79
CA ASP A 196 2.56 11.86 27.38
C ASP A 196 2.80 13.19 26.70
N LYS A 197 2.02 14.25 27.03
CA LYS A 197 2.25 15.61 26.50
C LYS A 197 3.59 16.18 26.93
N LEU A 198 4.01 15.91 28.18
CA LEU A 198 5.33 16.30 28.64
C LEU A 198 6.43 15.53 27.90
N GLY A 199 6.25 14.24 27.65
CA GLY A 199 7.13 13.42 26.83
C GLY A 199 7.23 13.91 25.40
N ASP A 200 6.10 14.24 24.78
CA ASP A 200 6.04 14.82 23.42
C ASP A 200 6.76 16.17 23.36
N LEU A 201 6.57 17.03 24.38
CA LEU A 201 7.26 18.31 24.48
C LEU A 201 8.77 18.12 24.63
N ARG A 202 9.22 17.17 25.47
CA ARG A 202 10.63 16.80 25.63
C ARG A 202 11.26 16.38 24.30
N SER A 203 10.60 15.47 23.59
CA SER A 203 11.05 14.99 22.28
C SER A 203 11.03 16.08 21.21
N SER A 204 10.03 16.96 21.24
CA SER A 204 9.92 18.10 20.33
C SER A 204 11.05 19.11 20.56
N ILE A 205 11.33 19.46 21.80
CA ILE A 205 12.45 20.36 22.15
C ILE A 205 13.78 19.74 21.71
N SER A 206 14.04 18.49 22.08
CA SER A 206 15.28 17.80 21.72
C SER A 206 15.47 17.72 20.20
N SER A 207 14.44 17.34 19.46
CA SER A 207 14.52 17.23 18.00
C SER A 207 14.69 18.60 17.34
N SER A 208 13.98 19.63 17.77
CA SER A 208 14.06 20.98 17.21
C SER A 208 15.40 21.65 17.49
N LEU A 209 15.96 21.50 18.69
CA LEU A 209 17.30 22.00 19.00
C LEU A 209 18.37 21.28 18.17
N ARG A 210 18.27 19.96 18.01
CA ARG A 210 19.20 19.22 17.15
C ARG A 210 19.14 19.66 15.70
N GLU A 211 17.94 19.97 15.17
CA GLU A 211 17.79 20.56 13.84
C GLU A 211 18.42 21.97 13.72
N GLN A 212 18.54 22.68 14.83
CA GLN A 212 19.19 23.99 14.90
C GLN A 212 20.71 23.90 15.18
N GLY A 213 21.29 22.69 15.07
CA GLY A 213 22.74 22.50 15.19
C GLY A 213 23.23 21.96 16.53
N TYR A 214 22.40 21.80 17.55
CA TYR A 214 22.83 21.31 18.86
C TYR A 214 23.04 19.78 18.84
N PHE A 215 24.12 19.32 18.18
CA PHE A 215 24.42 17.89 17.95
C PHE A 215 24.44 17.08 19.24
N ALA A 216 25.09 17.59 20.30
CA ALA A 216 25.26 16.90 21.57
C ALA A 216 24.00 16.93 22.46
N PHE A 217 23.00 17.74 22.13
CA PHE A 217 21.77 17.83 22.92
C PHE A 217 20.91 16.57 22.77
N ASN A 218 20.34 16.10 23.88
CA ASN A 218 19.43 14.95 23.91
C ASN A 218 18.38 15.11 25.01
N GLU A 219 17.38 14.25 25.01
CA GLU A 219 16.25 14.29 25.95
C GLU A 219 16.64 14.15 27.42
N LYS A 220 17.83 13.57 27.76
CA LYS A 220 18.29 13.38 29.13
C LYS A 220 18.64 14.70 29.84
N TYR A 221 18.88 15.76 29.07
CA TYR A 221 19.10 17.10 29.64
C TYR A 221 17.79 17.76 30.12
N ILE A 222 16.63 17.23 29.70
CA ILE A 222 15.31 17.80 30.05
C ILE A 222 14.70 16.96 31.16
N THR A 223 14.40 17.58 32.29
CA THR A 223 13.72 16.98 33.42
C THR A 223 12.50 17.81 33.78
N PHE A 224 11.38 17.18 34.12
CA PHE A 224 10.20 17.83 34.63
C PHE A 224 10.15 17.63 36.14
N VAL A 225 9.99 18.73 36.89
CA VAL A 225 9.73 18.72 38.32
C VAL A 225 8.28 19.11 38.53
N ILE A 226 7.55 18.25 39.25
CA ILE A 226 6.12 18.39 39.45
C ILE A 226 5.85 18.61 40.92
N ASP A 227 5.30 19.78 41.24
CA ASP A 227 4.87 20.11 42.57
C ASP A 227 3.38 19.90 42.73
N THR A 228 2.99 18.93 43.54
CA THR A 228 1.61 18.52 43.84
C THR A 228 1.13 19.02 45.19
N ALA A 229 1.92 19.83 45.91
CA ALA A 229 1.61 20.36 47.24
C ALA A 229 0.49 21.43 47.24
N LEU A 230 0.01 21.82 46.07
CA LEU A 230 -1.06 22.80 45.90
C LEU A 230 -2.44 22.19 46.24
N ASN A 231 -3.28 22.98 46.90
CA ASN A 231 -4.67 22.62 47.18
C ASN A 231 -5.51 22.60 45.91
N ASN A 232 -6.72 22.00 45.95
CA ASN A 232 -7.72 22.00 44.85
C ASN A 232 -7.34 21.18 43.61
N ASN A 233 -6.56 20.12 43.76
CA ASN A 233 -6.13 19.26 42.65
C ASN A 233 -5.36 20.02 41.54
N LEU A 234 -4.57 21.00 41.93
CA LEU A 234 -3.68 21.75 41.05
C LEU A 234 -2.23 21.29 41.29
N LEU A 235 -1.43 21.43 40.23
CA LEU A 235 0.01 21.18 40.29
C LEU A 235 0.79 22.18 39.44
N ASN A 236 2.01 22.48 39.83
CA ASN A 236 2.95 23.23 39.02
C ASN A 236 3.92 22.29 38.33
N VAL A 237 4.28 22.64 37.10
CA VAL A 237 5.25 21.89 36.29
C VAL A 237 6.41 22.81 35.95
N GLU A 238 7.61 22.46 36.39
CA GLU A 238 8.85 23.14 36.03
C GLU A 238 9.66 22.25 35.05
N LEU A 239 9.92 22.76 33.84
CA LEU A 239 10.85 22.17 32.89
C LEU A 239 12.26 22.65 33.20
N ARG A 240 13.14 21.77 33.66
CA ARG A 240 14.54 22.06 33.93
C ARG A 240 15.43 21.49 32.81
N VAL A 241 16.37 22.33 32.34
CA VAL A 241 17.37 21.93 31.37
C VAL A 241 18.74 22.01 32.00
N ALA A 242 19.37 20.81 32.14
CA ALA A 242 20.71 20.71 32.70
C ALA A 242 21.78 21.14 31.69
N LEU A 243 22.88 21.68 32.18
CA LEU A 243 24.06 22.00 31.39
C LEU A 243 24.93 20.74 31.19
N PRO A 244 25.65 20.60 30.06
CA PRO A 244 26.64 19.55 29.86
C PRO A 244 27.90 19.82 30.67
N TYR A 245 28.54 18.74 31.12
CA TYR A 245 29.84 18.78 31.76
C TYR A 245 30.97 18.53 30.77
N ALA A 246 32.03 19.31 30.80
CA ALA A 246 33.25 19.08 30.06
C ALA A 246 34.44 18.93 31.04
N LYS A 247 35.33 18.01 30.69
CA LYS A 247 36.57 17.83 31.48
C LYS A 247 37.56 18.92 31.12
N GLN A 248 37.93 19.76 32.11
CA GLN A 248 38.96 20.78 31.99
C GLN A 248 40.06 20.47 33.01
N GLY A 249 41.16 19.83 32.55
CA GLY A 249 42.16 19.20 33.43
C GLY A 249 41.54 18.02 34.18
N ASP A 250 41.65 18.05 35.53
CA ASP A 250 41.09 17.04 36.43
C ASP A 250 39.67 17.39 36.94
N SER A 251 39.15 18.54 36.58
CA SER A 251 37.83 19.03 37.04
C SER A 251 36.77 18.91 35.95
N LEU A 252 35.53 18.59 36.37
CA LEU A 252 34.35 18.70 35.52
C LEU A 252 33.74 20.12 35.69
N VAL A 253 33.64 20.86 34.57
CA VAL A 253 33.09 22.19 34.53
C VAL A 253 31.82 22.18 33.72
N GLU A 254 30.80 22.86 34.22
CA GLU A 254 29.55 23.10 33.47
C GLU A 254 29.79 24.06 32.32
N MET A 255 29.29 23.70 31.17
CA MET A 255 29.42 24.46 29.94
C MET A 255 28.03 24.71 29.29
N LYS A 256 27.91 25.80 28.53
CA LYS A 256 26.71 26.05 27.74
C LYS A 256 26.59 25.08 26.58
N HIS A 257 25.37 24.76 26.21
CA HIS A 257 25.13 24.02 24.98
C HIS A 257 25.52 24.87 23.76
N LYS A 258 26.39 24.33 22.91
CA LYS A 258 26.85 24.99 21.68
C LYS A 258 26.35 24.30 20.44
N PRO A 259 26.00 25.03 19.37
CA PRO A 259 25.69 24.45 18.06
C PRO A 259 26.97 23.98 17.36
N TYR A 260 26.82 23.01 16.47
CA TYR A 260 27.91 22.42 15.68
C TYR A 260 27.76 22.74 14.20
N LYS A 261 28.86 23.03 13.52
CA LYS A 261 28.94 23.25 12.07
C LYS A 261 29.77 22.18 11.40
N ILE A 262 29.31 21.68 10.26
CA ILE A 262 30.03 20.70 9.45
C ILE A 262 31.30 21.35 8.90
N ARG A 263 32.46 20.84 9.31
CA ARG A 263 33.78 21.30 8.88
C ARG A 263 34.21 20.56 7.62
N LYS A 264 34.30 19.24 7.69
CA LYS A 264 34.75 18.38 6.60
C LYS A 264 33.78 17.21 6.38
N ILE A 265 33.72 16.76 5.13
CA ILE A 265 32.91 15.59 4.76
C ILE A 265 33.84 14.58 4.11
N TYR A 266 34.07 13.49 4.83
CA TYR A 266 34.86 12.35 4.36
C TYR A 266 33.95 11.29 3.78
N VAL A 267 34.28 10.77 2.60
CA VAL A 267 33.50 9.74 1.92
C VAL A 267 34.39 8.53 1.61
N TYR A 268 33.99 7.37 2.15
CA TYR A 268 34.60 6.09 1.89
C TYR A 268 33.67 5.31 0.96
N PRO A 269 33.88 5.32 -0.37
CA PRO A 269 32.93 4.77 -1.35
C PRO A 269 32.92 3.24 -1.38
N ASP A 270 33.96 2.60 -0.87
CA ASP A 270 34.11 1.14 -0.81
C ASP A 270 34.72 0.73 0.55
N TYR A 271 33.91 0.90 1.58
CA TYR A 271 34.30 0.65 2.97
C TYR A 271 34.04 -0.80 3.38
N TYR A 272 35.08 -1.45 3.89
CA TYR A 272 35.00 -2.72 4.60
C TYR A 272 35.66 -2.57 5.96
N PRO A 273 35.10 -3.17 7.03
CA PRO A 273 35.74 -3.22 8.34
C PRO A 273 37.12 -3.92 8.25
N GLU A 274 38.05 -3.52 9.05
CA GLU A 274 39.43 -4.12 9.09
C GLU A 274 39.42 -5.63 9.38
N THR A 275 38.40 -6.11 10.06
CA THR A 275 38.19 -7.54 10.35
C THR A 275 37.60 -8.31 9.15
N SER A 276 37.26 -7.63 8.07
CA SER A 276 36.65 -8.27 6.88
C SER A 276 37.73 -8.88 5.98
N ALA A 277 37.45 -10.05 5.40
CA ALA A 277 38.32 -10.66 4.38
C ALA A 277 38.50 -9.78 3.12
N ASN A 278 37.61 -8.82 2.90
CA ASN A 278 37.64 -7.87 1.79
C ASN A 278 38.21 -6.49 2.19
N TYR A 279 38.84 -6.39 3.37
CA TYR A 279 39.48 -5.14 3.79
C TYR A 279 40.64 -4.79 2.88
N THR A 280 40.59 -3.59 2.33
CA THR A 280 41.71 -2.97 1.59
C THR A 280 42.06 -1.66 2.28
N PRO A 281 43.33 -1.43 2.64
CA PRO A 281 43.69 -0.16 3.28
C PRO A 281 43.50 1.00 2.32
N PRO A 282 43.19 2.18 2.84
CA PRO A 282 43.08 3.39 2.02
C PRO A 282 44.42 3.67 1.31
N THR A 283 44.36 3.94 0.01
CA THR A 283 45.57 4.19 -0.81
C THR A 283 45.74 5.65 -1.13
N ASP A 284 44.66 6.40 -1.26
CA ASP A 284 44.70 7.79 -1.71
C ASP A 284 43.51 8.60 -1.16
N THR A 285 43.72 9.92 -1.07
CA THR A 285 42.68 10.86 -0.67
C THR A 285 42.53 11.92 -1.75
N LEU A 286 41.39 11.90 -2.44
CA LEU A 286 41.10 12.86 -3.52
C LEU A 286 40.04 13.86 -3.06
N THR A 287 40.34 15.14 -3.34
CA THR A 287 39.38 16.22 -3.08
C THR A 287 38.52 16.50 -4.29
N PHE A 288 37.22 16.45 -4.11
CA PHE A 288 36.25 16.83 -5.13
C PHE A 288 35.37 17.98 -4.66
N PHE A 289 34.92 18.76 -5.65
CA PHE A 289 34.04 19.91 -5.41
C PHE A 289 32.73 19.70 -6.16
N HIS A 290 31.62 19.95 -5.45
CA HIS A 290 30.28 19.85 -6.02
C HIS A 290 29.43 21.05 -5.63
N LYS A 291 28.73 21.62 -6.63
CA LYS A 291 27.75 22.69 -6.45
C LYS A 291 26.38 22.18 -6.83
N PRO A 292 25.53 21.78 -5.86
CA PRO A 292 24.22 21.19 -6.16
C PRO A 292 23.29 22.15 -6.90
N HIS A 293 23.34 23.45 -6.58
CA HIS A 293 22.47 24.47 -7.15
C HIS A 293 23.22 25.79 -7.44
N LYS A 294 22.62 26.65 -8.33
CA LYS A 294 23.21 27.96 -8.70
C LYS A 294 23.44 28.88 -7.49
N ASN A 295 22.54 28.82 -6.49
CA ASN A 295 22.54 29.67 -5.29
C ASN A 295 23.10 28.98 -4.05
N VAL A 296 23.72 27.81 -4.20
CA VAL A 296 24.26 27.03 -3.08
C VAL A 296 25.79 27.13 -3.08
N LYS A 297 26.40 27.12 -1.90
CA LYS A 297 27.85 27.15 -1.77
C LYS A 297 28.50 25.92 -2.40
N LEU A 298 29.72 26.09 -2.87
CA LEU A 298 30.56 24.99 -3.35
C LEU A 298 30.95 24.11 -2.15
N SER A 299 30.53 22.85 -2.16
CA SER A 299 30.89 21.88 -1.11
C SER A 299 32.13 21.10 -1.49
N ARG A 300 33.02 20.91 -0.51
CA ARG A 300 34.26 20.14 -0.62
C ARG A 300 34.05 18.76 -0.01
N PHE A 301 34.40 17.71 -0.75
CA PHE A 301 34.34 16.33 -0.30
C PHE A 301 35.72 15.69 -0.38
N GLU A 302 36.12 14.98 0.68
CA GLU A 302 37.37 14.23 0.73
C GLU A 302 37.04 12.75 0.56
N PHE A 303 37.31 12.21 -0.65
CA PHE A 303 37.10 10.81 -0.95
C PHE A 303 38.35 10.01 -0.58
N ILE A 304 38.16 9.06 0.33
CA ILE A 304 39.21 8.16 0.78
C ILE A 304 39.04 6.87 -0.01
N LEU A 305 39.92 6.68 -0.99
CA LEU A 305 39.83 5.60 -1.96
C LEU A 305 40.65 4.39 -1.54
N SER A 306 40.15 3.21 -1.85
CA SER A 306 40.88 1.95 -1.85
C SER A 306 41.25 1.54 -3.28
N GLN A 307 42.00 0.46 -3.46
CA GLN A 307 42.45 -0.01 -4.78
C GLN A 307 41.30 -0.36 -5.76
N HIS A 308 40.08 -0.63 -5.23
CA HIS A 308 38.92 -1.01 -6.01
C HIS A 308 37.91 0.14 -6.08
N ASN A 309 38.08 1.04 -7.03
CA ASN A 309 37.15 2.16 -7.23
C ASN A 309 35.99 1.73 -8.12
N SER A 310 34.90 1.26 -7.49
CA SER A 310 33.75 0.63 -8.17
C SER A 310 32.72 1.62 -8.71
N ILE A 311 32.67 2.86 -8.19
CA ILE A 311 31.67 3.87 -8.54
C ILE A 311 32.29 5.26 -8.71
N LYS A 312 31.83 6.04 -9.68
CA LYS A 312 32.25 7.43 -9.89
C LYS A 312 31.82 8.31 -8.72
N PRO A 313 32.62 9.33 -8.30
CA PRO A 313 32.27 10.24 -7.21
C PRO A 313 31.00 11.04 -7.45
N LYS A 314 30.69 11.41 -8.68
CA LYS A 314 29.61 12.32 -9.05
C LYS A 314 28.20 11.88 -8.59
N PRO A 315 27.75 10.62 -8.75
CA PRO A 315 26.47 10.14 -8.20
C PRO A 315 26.42 10.24 -6.68
N ILE A 316 27.50 9.87 -5.99
CA ILE A 316 27.60 9.94 -4.54
C ILE A 316 27.47 11.39 -4.06
N MET A 317 28.29 12.31 -4.61
CA MET A 317 28.26 13.73 -4.24
C MET A 317 26.87 14.36 -4.46
N ARG A 318 26.17 14.00 -5.52
CA ARG A 318 24.81 14.47 -5.77
C ARG A 318 23.81 14.01 -4.72
N SER A 319 24.04 12.84 -4.13
CA SER A 319 23.18 12.24 -3.11
C SER A 319 23.49 12.75 -1.71
N ILE A 320 24.62 13.46 -1.50
CA ILE A 320 24.97 14.06 -0.21
C ILE A 320 24.42 15.47 -0.16
N LEU A 321 23.43 15.69 0.71
CA LEU A 321 22.79 17.00 0.89
C LEU A 321 23.39 17.83 2.02
N LEU A 322 24.36 17.26 2.75
CA LEU A 322 25.14 17.93 3.76
C LEU A 322 26.20 18.82 3.10
N GLN A 323 26.45 20.03 3.65
CA GLN A 323 27.41 20.98 3.10
C GLN A 323 28.38 21.48 4.15
N ASN A 324 29.59 21.84 3.72
CA ASN A 324 30.57 22.44 4.62
C ASN A 324 30.08 23.82 5.08
N GLY A 325 30.17 24.08 6.38
CA GLY A 325 29.75 25.32 7.02
C GLY A 325 28.28 25.38 7.41
N ASP A 326 27.47 24.38 7.05
CA ASP A 326 26.09 24.28 7.51
C ASP A 326 26.05 23.82 8.98
N LEU A 327 25.02 24.23 9.69
CA LEU A 327 24.70 23.68 11.01
C LEU A 327 24.32 22.20 10.88
N PHE A 328 24.66 21.44 11.89
CA PHE A 328 24.23 20.04 11.96
C PHE A 328 22.69 19.94 11.91
N SER A 329 22.19 19.00 11.11
CA SER A 329 20.76 18.69 11.00
C SER A 329 20.57 17.17 10.84
N PRO A 330 19.90 16.51 11.80
CA PRO A 330 19.55 15.08 11.71
C PRO A 330 18.68 14.76 10.49
N SER A 331 17.78 15.68 10.14
CA SER A 331 16.90 15.50 8.98
C SER A 331 17.70 15.47 7.67
N MET A 332 18.70 16.33 7.51
CA MET A 332 19.57 16.36 6.33
C MET A 332 20.44 15.11 6.26
N ALA A 333 20.96 14.60 7.38
CA ALA A 333 21.67 13.33 7.44
C ALA A 333 20.76 12.14 7.03
N LYS A 334 19.51 12.12 7.53
CA LYS A 334 18.52 11.10 7.18
C LYS A 334 18.15 11.14 5.69
N ILE A 335 17.96 12.34 5.13
CA ILE A 335 17.65 12.51 3.70
C ILE A 335 18.87 12.09 2.86
N THR A 336 20.10 12.46 3.26
CA THR A 336 21.33 12.01 2.60
C THR A 336 21.43 10.48 2.59
N ARG A 337 21.21 9.82 3.72
CA ARG A 337 21.19 8.35 3.82
C ARG A 337 20.14 7.76 2.87
N SER A 338 18.93 8.34 2.84
CA SER A 338 17.87 7.90 1.93
C SER A 338 18.24 8.09 0.46
N ALA A 339 18.88 9.22 0.09
CA ALA A 339 19.32 9.47 -1.27
C ALA A 339 20.44 8.52 -1.72
N LEU A 340 21.38 8.20 -0.84
CA LEU A 340 22.43 7.20 -1.10
C LEU A 340 21.84 5.79 -1.25
N SER A 341 20.86 5.43 -0.41
CA SER A 341 20.18 4.12 -0.47
C SER A 341 19.43 3.92 -1.80
N GLN A 342 18.94 4.99 -2.41
CA GLN A 342 18.22 4.94 -3.69
C GLN A 342 19.11 4.60 -4.87
N LEU A 343 20.40 4.84 -4.77
CA LEU A 343 21.35 4.39 -5.80
C LEU A 343 21.38 2.87 -5.95
N GLN A 344 20.83 2.12 -4.98
CA GLN A 344 20.77 0.63 -4.92
C GLN A 344 22.12 -0.08 -5.08
N ASN A 345 23.21 0.68 -5.00
CA ASN A 345 24.58 0.18 -5.16
C ASN A 345 25.24 -0.17 -3.82
N PHE A 346 24.64 0.26 -2.72
CA PHE A 346 25.23 0.10 -1.39
C PHE A 346 24.44 -0.87 -0.54
N LYS A 347 25.13 -1.84 0.03
CA LYS A 347 24.62 -2.79 1.01
C LYS A 347 24.54 -2.16 2.41
N TYR A 348 25.53 -1.32 2.74
CA TYR A 348 25.62 -0.65 4.01
C TYR A 348 25.95 0.83 3.79
N ILE A 349 25.26 1.69 4.52
CA ILE A 349 25.44 3.15 4.50
C ILE A 349 25.51 3.61 5.94
N ASP A 350 26.67 4.08 6.37
CA ASP A 350 26.87 4.70 7.66
C ASP A 350 27.22 6.18 7.49
N ILE A 351 26.49 7.01 8.24
CA ILE A 351 26.76 8.44 8.35
C ILE A 351 26.97 8.73 9.83
N SER A 352 28.19 8.96 10.20
CA SER A 352 28.63 9.26 11.56
C SER A 352 29.27 10.63 11.63
N PHE A 353 29.27 11.20 12.84
CA PHE A 353 29.78 12.54 13.08
C PHE A 353 30.78 12.50 14.23
N THR A 354 31.91 13.15 14.05
CA THR A 354 32.97 13.27 15.07
C THR A 354 33.09 14.72 15.51
N PRO A 355 32.69 15.05 16.73
CA PRO A 355 32.79 16.41 17.25
C PRO A 355 34.24 16.73 17.61
N ASP A 356 34.65 17.97 17.33
CA ASP A 356 35.92 18.52 17.84
C ASP A 356 35.58 19.61 18.88
N ASN A 357 35.73 19.21 20.16
CA ASN A 357 35.40 20.06 21.30
C ASN A 357 36.58 20.95 21.77
N SER A 358 37.72 20.91 21.07
CA SER A 358 38.92 21.71 21.43
C SER A 358 38.79 23.19 21.10
N SER A 359 37.83 23.57 20.27
CA SER A 359 37.62 24.94 19.83
C SER A 359 36.89 25.78 20.90
N LEU A 360 37.39 26.96 21.17
CA LEU A 360 36.77 27.95 22.07
C LEU A 360 35.69 28.80 21.40
N SER A 361 35.36 28.55 20.13
CA SER A 361 34.37 29.34 19.37
C SER A 361 32.93 29.08 19.85
N ASP A 362 32.00 29.99 19.53
CA ASP A 362 30.57 29.86 19.84
C ASP A 362 29.90 28.71 19.04
N THR A 363 30.52 28.29 17.97
CA THR A 363 30.11 27.14 17.19
C THR A 363 31.27 26.13 17.10
N LEU A 364 30.99 24.86 17.43
CA LEU A 364 31.97 23.79 17.44
C LEU A 364 32.07 23.11 16.07
N PRO A 365 33.28 22.72 15.64
CA PRO A 365 33.43 21.98 14.39
C PRO A 365 32.99 20.51 14.53
N LEU A 366 32.39 19.99 13.44
CA LEU A 366 31.88 18.62 13.35
C LEU A 366 32.37 18.02 12.02
N ASP A 367 33.07 16.92 12.08
CA ASP A 367 33.47 16.18 10.89
C ASP A 367 32.44 15.10 10.58
N CYS A 368 32.02 15.02 9.31
CA CYS A 368 31.06 14.01 8.83
C CYS A 368 31.81 12.88 8.10
N LEU A 369 31.58 11.64 8.52
CA LEU A 369 32.14 10.45 7.92
C LEU A 369 31.01 9.65 7.28
N ILE A 370 31.10 9.43 5.97
CA ILE A 370 30.15 8.65 5.17
C ILE A 370 30.86 7.39 4.69
N ARG A 371 30.48 6.24 5.24
CA ARG A 371 31.03 4.93 4.90
C ARG A 371 30.02 4.14 4.09
N LEU A 372 30.40 3.72 2.90
CA LEU A 372 29.57 3.03 1.93
C LEU A 372 30.18 1.67 1.59
N SER A 373 29.45 0.58 1.82
CA SER A 373 29.87 -0.76 1.38
C SER A 373 29.06 -1.16 0.14
N MET A 374 29.75 -1.57 -0.92
CA MET A 374 29.13 -1.94 -2.18
C MET A 374 28.30 -3.21 -2.06
N SER A 375 27.18 -3.25 -2.75
CA SER A 375 26.36 -4.45 -2.96
C SER A 375 26.89 -5.24 -4.17
N LYS A 376 26.53 -6.53 -4.27
CA LYS A 376 26.80 -7.29 -5.50
C LYS A 376 26.10 -6.60 -6.69
N PRO A 377 26.82 -6.33 -7.80
CA PRO A 377 26.25 -5.58 -8.91
C PRO A 377 25.20 -6.38 -9.69
N ILE A 378 25.35 -7.69 -9.74
CA ILE A 378 24.48 -8.60 -10.53
C ILE A 378 23.39 -9.17 -9.63
N LYS A 379 22.15 -9.10 -10.13
CA LYS A 379 20.99 -9.78 -9.56
C LYS A 379 20.33 -10.61 -10.66
N LEU A 380 20.04 -11.85 -10.32
CA LEU A 380 19.24 -12.76 -11.14
C LEU A 380 17.94 -13.03 -10.40
N SER A 381 16.82 -12.97 -11.10
CA SER A 381 15.50 -13.29 -10.57
C SER A 381 14.81 -14.28 -11.50
N ALA A 382 14.05 -15.21 -10.91
CA ALA A 382 13.15 -16.08 -11.63
C ALA A 382 11.82 -16.09 -10.88
N SER A 383 10.72 -15.93 -11.60
CA SER A 383 9.38 -16.05 -11.04
C SER A 383 8.53 -16.97 -11.91
N PHE A 384 7.68 -17.74 -11.26
CA PHE A 384 6.68 -18.57 -11.88
C PHE A 384 5.31 -18.16 -11.32
N GLU A 385 4.38 -17.84 -12.21
CA GLU A 385 3.03 -17.42 -11.84
C GLU A 385 2.02 -18.32 -12.52
N MET A 386 0.94 -18.64 -11.83
CA MET A 386 -0.21 -19.34 -12.38
C MET A 386 -1.44 -18.44 -12.29
N ASN A 387 -2.10 -18.25 -13.41
CA ASN A 387 -3.30 -17.46 -13.54
C ASN A 387 -4.48 -18.35 -13.92
N PHE A 388 -5.57 -18.25 -13.19
CA PHE A 388 -6.83 -18.85 -13.57
C PHE A 388 -7.78 -17.74 -14.01
N SER A 389 -8.24 -17.81 -15.25
CA SER A 389 -9.19 -16.85 -15.80
C SER A 389 -10.47 -17.55 -16.19
N ALA A 390 -11.57 -17.18 -15.54
CA ALA A 390 -12.91 -17.57 -15.95
C ALA A 390 -13.53 -16.48 -16.86
N VAL A 391 -12.75 -15.97 -17.81
CA VAL A 391 -13.20 -14.90 -18.70
C VAL A 391 -13.94 -15.49 -19.89
N ASN A 392 -15.15 -15.01 -20.12
CA ASN A 392 -15.78 -15.13 -21.41
C ASN A 392 -14.98 -14.29 -22.42
N ASN A 393 -14.03 -14.91 -23.11
CA ASN A 393 -13.37 -14.31 -24.26
C ASN A 393 -14.37 -14.31 -25.44
N SER A 394 -15.15 -13.27 -25.51
CA SER A 394 -16.20 -13.10 -26.50
C SER A 394 -15.68 -12.94 -27.92
N ILE A 395 -14.43 -12.53 -28.11
CA ILE A 395 -13.82 -12.48 -29.46
C ILE A 395 -13.43 -13.89 -29.95
N ALA A 396 -13.28 -14.87 -29.06
CA ALA A 396 -12.97 -16.26 -29.42
C ALA A 396 -14.16 -17.18 -29.18
N LEU A 397 -15.38 -16.83 -29.64
CA LEU A 397 -16.59 -17.69 -29.81
C LEU A 397 -16.83 -18.85 -28.79
N GLN A 398 -16.06 -18.97 -27.70
CA GLN A 398 -16.16 -20.05 -26.72
C GLN A 398 -15.99 -19.57 -25.28
N GLN A 399 -17.01 -19.87 -24.48
CA GLN A 399 -16.95 -19.78 -23.01
C GLN A 399 -16.05 -20.90 -22.51
N SER A 400 -14.78 -20.62 -22.24
CA SER A 400 -13.93 -21.59 -21.58
C SER A 400 -13.11 -20.89 -20.50
N SER A 401 -13.08 -21.48 -19.31
CA SER A 401 -12.09 -21.10 -18.32
C SER A 401 -10.71 -21.49 -18.85
N SER A 402 -9.74 -20.60 -18.67
CA SER A 402 -8.37 -20.86 -19.06
C SER A 402 -7.46 -20.89 -17.84
N LEU A 403 -6.50 -21.80 -17.89
CA LEU A 403 -5.39 -21.87 -16.95
C LEU A 403 -4.15 -21.32 -17.66
N GLY A 404 -3.66 -20.17 -17.21
CA GLY A 404 -2.43 -19.56 -17.69
C GLY A 404 -1.27 -19.86 -16.75
N SER A 405 -0.10 -20.04 -17.32
CA SER A 405 1.18 -20.07 -16.61
C SER A 405 2.13 -19.06 -17.22
N GLU A 406 2.86 -18.37 -16.37
CA GLU A 406 3.84 -17.36 -16.79
C GLU A 406 5.18 -17.66 -16.10
N PHE A 407 6.25 -17.63 -16.84
CA PHE A 407 7.61 -17.77 -16.36
C PHE A 407 8.44 -16.58 -16.79
N ASN A 408 9.03 -15.89 -15.82
CA ASN A 408 9.87 -14.72 -16.04
C ASN A 408 11.29 -14.98 -15.52
N ILE A 409 12.29 -14.65 -16.34
CA ILE A 409 13.70 -14.62 -15.96
C ILE A 409 14.17 -13.18 -16.10
N GLY A 410 14.63 -12.59 -15.01
CA GLY A 410 15.17 -11.24 -14.97
C GLY A 410 16.67 -11.24 -14.64
N PHE A 411 17.42 -10.46 -15.38
CA PHE A 411 18.81 -10.11 -15.09
C PHE A 411 18.88 -8.62 -14.86
N SER A 412 19.58 -8.19 -13.82
CA SER A 412 19.91 -6.77 -13.63
C SER A 412 21.35 -6.58 -13.20
N HIS A 413 21.96 -5.52 -13.70
CA HIS A 413 23.30 -5.07 -13.32
C HIS A 413 23.22 -3.64 -12.80
N ASN A 414 23.49 -3.48 -11.51
CA ASN A 414 23.57 -2.17 -10.88
C ASN A 414 24.96 -1.59 -11.16
N ASN A 415 25.00 -0.35 -11.64
CA ASN A 415 26.26 0.39 -11.87
C ASN A 415 27.09 -0.10 -13.08
N LEU A 416 26.45 -0.41 -14.20
CA LEU A 416 27.10 -0.91 -15.42
C LEU A 416 28.17 0.04 -15.95
N LEU A 417 27.89 1.37 -15.96
CA LEU A 417 28.77 2.43 -16.45
C LEU A 417 29.47 3.19 -15.30
N LYS A 418 29.45 2.65 -14.09
CA LYS A 418 29.98 3.27 -12.86
C LYS A 418 29.31 4.60 -12.46
N GLY A 419 28.13 4.89 -12.96
CA GLY A 419 27.35 6.10 -12.69
C GLY A 419 26.10 5.86 -11.86
N ALA A 420 25.99 4.69 -11.21
CA ALA A 420 24.85 4.19 -10.45
C ALA A 420 23.60 3.93 -11.32
N GLU A 421 23.78 3.61 -12.58
CA GLU A 421 22.71 3.18 -13.47
C GLU A 421 22.30 1.75 -13.15
N ILE A 422 21.01 1.44 -13.30
CA ILE A 422 20.49 0.09 -13.22
C ILE A 422 20.13 -0.35 -14.64
N PHE A 423 20.86 -1.31 -15.15
CA PHE A 423 20.52 -2.01 -16.38
C PHE A 423 19.67 -3.22 -16.02
N SER A 424 18.59 -3.44 -16.74
CA SER A 424 17.71 -4.61 -16.56
C SER A 424 17.33 -5.20 -17.89
N THR A 425 17.18 -6.51 -17.90
CA THR A 425 16.56 -7.26 -19.01
C THR A 425 15.73 -8.38 -18.45
N ASN A 426 14.59 -8.64 -19.06
CA ASN A 426 13.69 -9.71 -18.66
C ASN A 426 13.24 -10.49 -19.91
N ILE A 427 13.10 -11.79 -19.72
CA ILE A 427 12.48 -12.69 -20.68
C ILE A 427 11.23 -13.26 -20.01
N LYS A 428 10.11 -13.03 -20.65
CA LYS A 428 8.80 -13.50 -20.22
C LYS A 428 8.32 -14.58 -21.18
N THR A 429 7.86 -15.70 -20.65
CA THR A 429 7.19 -16.74 -21.43
C THR A 429 5.88 -17.06 -20.75
N ALA A 430 4.77 -16.99 -21.48
CA ALA A 430 3.47 -17.35 -20.95
C ALA A 430 2.74 -18.30 -21.89
N ALA A 431 1.96 -19.20 -21.32
CA ALA A 431 1.12 -20.13 -22.05
C ALA A 431 -0.23 -20.26 -21.37
N GLU A 432 -1.29 -20.34 -22.16
CA GLU A 432 -2.67 -20.48 -21.71
C GLU A 432 -3.29 -21.74 -22.29
N VAL A 433 -3.88 -22.56 -21.41
CA VAL A 433 -4.53 -23.83 -21.75
C VAL A 433 -6.02 -23.71 -21.48
N ARG A 434 -6.85 -24.20 -22.39
CA ARG A 434 -8.32 -24.20 -22.25
C ARG A 434 -8.79 -25.37 -21.39
N SER A 435 -9.85 -25.14 -20.62
CA SER A 435 -10.41 -26.18 -19.72
C SER A 435 -11.14 -27.32 -20.48
N ASP A 436 -11.58 -27.07 -21.70
CA ASP A 436 -12.29 -28.06 -22.53
C ASP A 436 -11.37 -29.13 -23.14
N ILE A 437 -10.05 -28.95 -23.06
CA ILE A 437 -9.07 -29.94 -23.52
C ILE A 437 -9.16 -31.27 -22.75
N PHE A 438 -9.57 -31.22 -21.51
CA PHE A 438 -9.72 -32.43 -20.68
C PHE A 438 -10.95 -33.28 -21.07
N SER A 439 -11.79 -32.76 -21.96
CA SER A 439 -13.04 -33.39 -22.41
C SER A 439 -13.07 -33.81 -23.89
N SER A 440 -12.04 -33.57 -24.69
CA SER A 440 -12.03 -33.84 -26.12
C SER A 440 -10.91 -34.80 -26.54
N ASP A 441 -11.31 -35.88 -27.26
CA ASP A 441 -10.45 -36.90 -27.89
C ASP A 441 -9.61 -36.36 -29.09
N LYS A 442 -9.01 -35.18 -28.98
CA LYS A 442 -8.19 -34.64 -30.08
C LYS A 442 -6.74 -35.10 -29.95
N GLN A 443 -6.41 -36.20 -30.71
CA GLN A 443 -5.02 -36.53 -31.04
C GLN A 443 -4.44 -35.43 -31.93
N GLY A 444 -3.46 -34.69 -31.45
CA GLY A 444 -2.77 -33.61 -32.18
C GLY A 444 -1.47 -33.21 -31.54
N SER A 445 -0.68 -32.41 -32.25
CA SER A 445 0.58 -31.83 -31.76
C SER A 445 0.39 -31.14 -30.39
N LEU A 446 1.41 -31.14 -29.53
CA LEU A 446 1.44 -30.43 -28.23
C LEU A 446 1.01 -28.96 -28.32
N TRP A 447 1.23 -28.34 -29.47
CA TRP A 447 0.83 -26.94 -29.74
C TRP A 447 -0.69 -26.73 -29.78
N ASN A 448 -1.46 -27.74 -30.09
CA ASN A 448 -2.94 -27.69 -30.13
C ASN A 448 -3.57 -27.62 -28.69
N TRP A 449 -2.74 -27.82 -27.66
CA TRP A 449 -3.15 -27.75 -26.26
C TRP A 449 -3.17 -26.31 -25.74
N PHE A 450 -2.40 -25.43 -26.38
CA PHE A 450 -2.29 -24.04 -25.98
C PHE A 450 -3.26 -23.17 -26.77
N ASN A 451 -4.07 -22.41 -26.07
CA ASN A 451 -4.97 -21.39 -26.62
C ASN A 451 -4.22 -20.08 -26.95
N ALA A 452 -3.19 -19.81 -26.16
CA ALA A 452 -2.32 -18.67 -26.37
C ALA A 452 -0.90 -19.00 -25.92
N PHE A 453 0.07 -18.46 -26.63
CA PHE A 453 1.47 -18.47 -26.28
C PHE A 453 2.01 -17.06 -26.38
N GLU A 454 2.77 -16.63 -25.39
CA GLU A 454 3.40 -15.30 -25.36
C GLU A 454 4.89 -15.42 -25.06
N LEU A 455 5.69 -14.70 -25.84
CA LEU A 455 7.13 -14.53 -25.62
C LEU A 455 7.44 -13.04 -25.60
N GLY A 456 7.89 -12.54 -24.47
CA GLY A 456 8.27 -11.15 -24.26
C GLY A 456 9.75 -11.02 -23.94
N PHE A 457 10.34 -9.96 -24.44
CA PHE A 457 11.69 -9.53 -24.10
C PHE A 457 11.69 -8.04 -23.81
N ASP A 458 12.25 -7.63 -22.69
CA ASP A 458 12.44 -6.22 -22.39
C ASP A 458 13.87 -5.92 -21.94
N ILE A 459 14.31 -4.73 -22.27
CA ILE A 459 15.60 -4.16 -21.88
C ILE A 459 15.37 -2.73 -21.38
N GLY A 460 15.98 -2.39 -20.25
CA GLY A 460 15.81 -1.08 -19.65
C GLY A 460 17.07 -0.55 -19.00
N ILE A 461 17.16 0.76 -18.95
CA ILE A 461 18.16 1.46 -18.16
C ILE A 461 17.48 2.51 -17.30
N GLU A 462 17.77 2.49 -16.00
CA GLU A 462 17.29 3.46 -15.03
C GLU A 462 18.47 4.31 -14.53
N LEU A 463 18.31 5.61 -14.59
CA LEU A 463 19.32 6.61 -14.19
C LEU A 463 18.80 7.32 -12.92
N PRO A 464 19.60 7.42 -11.83
CA PRO A 464 19.19 8.14 -10.61
C PRO A 464 19.31 9.66 -10.77
N ARG A 465 18.76 10.19 -11.85
CA ARG A 465 18.74 11.61 -12.21
C ARG A 465 17.79 11.86 -13.36
N PHE A 466 17.38 13.11 -13.55
CA PHE A 466 16.72 13.49 -14.79
C PHE A 466 17.74 13.63 -15.94
N LEU A 467 17.46 12.95 -17.03
CA LEU A 467 18.15 13.09 -18.30
C LEU A 467 17.27 13.97 -19.22
N ALA A 468 17.35 15.27 -19.04
CA ALA A 468 16.55 16.24 -19.79
C ALA A 468 17.44 17.24 -20.56
N PRO A 469 16.98 17.78 -21.70
CA PRO A 469 17.74 18.76 -22.49
C PRO A 469 17.86 20.13 -21.81
N PHE A 470 17.16 20.33 -20.69
CA PHE A 470 17.22 21.56 -19.90
C PHE A 470 17.93 21.34 -18.55
N SER A 471 18.30 22.43 -17.90
CA SER A 471 19.02 22.35 -16.61
C SER A 471 18.13 21.76 -15.50
N THR A 472 18.44 20.55 -15.09
CA THR A 472 17.76 19.83 -14.00
C THR A 472 18.30 20.18 -12.61
N ARG A 473 19.13 21.24 -12.50
CA ARG A 473 19.71 21.70 -11.24
C ARG A 473 18.67 22.18 -10.22
N LEU A 474 17.40 22.35 -10.65
CA LEU A 474 16.26 22.68 -9.77
C LEU A 474 15.76 21.49 -8.96
N TYR A 475 16.04 20.26 -9.40
CA TYR A 475 15.58 19.04 -8.76
C TYR A 475 16.66 18.43 -7.88
N SER A 476 16.57 18.68 -6.59
CA SER A 476 17.44 18.07 -5.58
C SER A 476 17.22 16.55 -5.53
N MET A 477 18.25 15.79 -5.20
CA MET A 477 18.16 14.35 -4.88
C MET A 477 17.18 14.05 -3.72
N ARG A 478 16.81 15.06 -2.93
CA ARG A 478 15.72 14.97 -1.94
C ARG A 478 14.41 14.49 -2.56
N PHE A 479 14.15 14.84 -3.83
CA PHE A 479 12.93 14.48 -4.56
C PHE A 479 13.06 13.14 -5.33
N ARG A 480 14.17 12.44 -5.19
CA ARG A 480 14.40 11.14 -5.82
C ARG A 480 14.13 11.13 -7.33
N PRO A 481 14.81 11.99 -8.10
CA PRO A 481 14.60 12.05 -9.55
C PRO A 481 15.18 10.81 -10.23
N HIS A 482 14.39 10.15 -11.06
CA HIS A 482 14.79 9.02 -11.89
C HIS A 482 14.41 9.26 -13.34
N THR A 483 15.21 8.74 -14.26
CA THR A 483 14.85 8.59 -15.67
C THR A 483 14.94 7.12 -16.03
N SER A 484 13.86 6.58 -16.60
CA SER A 484 13.81 5.22 -17.11
C SER A 484 13.65 5.24 -18.63
N ILE A 485 14.44 4.45 -19.33
CA ILE A 485 14.33 4.21 -20.78
C ILE A 485 14.15 2.71 -20.94
N LYS A 486 13.05 2.29 -21.56
CA LYS A 486 12.72 0.88 -21.77
C LYS A 486 12.38 0.60 -23.23
N LEU A 487 12.83 -0.53 -23.70
CA LEU A 487 12.42 -1.14 -24.97
C LEU A 487 11.86 -2.51 -24.64
N ALA A 488 10.72 -2.83 -25.21
CA ALA A 488 10.12 -4.14 -25.07
C ALA A 488 9.61 -4.63 -26.41
N TYR A 489 9.70 -5.94 -26.61
CA TYR A 489 9.13 -6.64 -27.75
C TYR A 489 8.39 -7.87 -27.26
N ASN A 490 7.15 -8.02 -27.70
CA ASN A 490 6.26 -9.07 -27.26
C ASN A 490 5.59 -9.73 -28.46
N ILE A 491 5.67 -11.05 -28.54
CA ILE A 491 5.01 -11.89 -29.55
C ILE A 491 3.92 -12.66 -28.84
N GLN A 492 2.69 -12.51 -29.29
CA GLN A 492 1.53 -13.26 -28.84
C GLN A 492 0.97 -14.10 -29.98
N LYS A 493 0.97 -15.40 -29.83
CA LYS A 493 0.34 -16.32 -30.76
C LYS A 493 -0.95 -16.83 -30.15
N ARG A 494 -2.05 -16.66 -30.87
CA ARG A 494 -3.37 -17.14 -30.47
C ARG A 494 -3.96 -18.01 -31.59
N THR A 495 -5.06 -18.68 -31.31
CA THR A 495 -5.67 -19.64 -32.24
C THR A 495 -6.02 -19.04 -33.60
N TYR A 496 -6.38 -17.72 -33.65
CA TYR A 496 -6.90 -17.09 -34.87
C TYR A 496 -6.07 -15.88 -35.33
N TYR A 497 -5.05 -15.47 -34.54
CA TYR A 497 -4.21 -14.33 -34.88
C TYR A 497 -2.86 -14.36 -34.17
N ASP A 498 -1.88 -13.77 -34.82
CA ASP A 498 -0.58 -13.45 -34.26
C ASP A 498 -0.49 -11.93 -34.03
N ARG A 499 0.05 -11.53 -32.90
CA ARG A 499 0.21 -10.12 -32.50
C ARG A 499 1.65 -9.87 -32.07
N ARG A 500 2.27 -8.85 -32.65
CA ARG A 500 3.63 -8.41 -32.29
C ARG A 500 3.54 -6.98 -31.77
N ILE A 501 4.08 -6.74 -30.59
CA ILE A 501 4.00 -5.43 -29.91
C ILE A 501 5.42 -4.95 -29.65
N SER A 502 5.79 -3.80 -30.22
CA SER A 502 7.04 -3.10 -29.92
C SER A 502 6.71 -1.89 -29.08
N THR A 503 7.35 -1.77 -27.91
CA THR A 503 7.13 -0.65 -27.00
C THR A 503 8.46 0.08 -26.75
N PHE A 504 8.44 1.40 -26.88
CA PHE A 504 9.47 2.30 -26.38
C PHE A 504 8.86 3.19 -25.31
N ASN A 505 9.50 3.29 -24.15
CA ASN A 505 9.05 4.14 -23.06
C ASN A 505 10.22 4.98 -22.54
N TYR A 506 9.98 6.28 -22.41
CA TYR A 506 10.88 7.24 -21.79
C TYR A 506 10.16 7.96 -20.66
N GLU A 507 10.58 7.72 -19.41
CA GLU A 507 9.87 8.14 -18.21
C GLU A 507 10.75 8.95 -17.28
N TYR A 508 10.19 9.99 -16.70
CA TYR A 508 10.68 10.70 -15.52
C TYR A 508 9.81 10.36 -14.32
N SER A 509 10.42 9.99 -13.19
CA SER A 509 9.70 9.80 -11.94
C SER A 509 10.38 10.50 -10.78
N TRP A 510 9.59 10.98 -9.82
CA TRP A 510 10.11 11.64 -8.62
C TRP A 510 9.11 11.54 -7.46
N GLN A 511 9.59 11.83 -6.23
CA GLN A 511 8.79 11.85 -5.03
C GLN A 511 8.94 13.21 -4.33
N SER A 512 7.83 13.86 -3.96
CA SER A 512 7.89 15.08 -3.15
C SER A 512 7.87 14.77 -1.65
N SER A 513 7.34 13.59 -1.27
CA SER A 513 7.31 13.09 0.11
C SER A 513 7.26 11.56 0.11
N ALA A 514 7.29 10.94 1.30
CA ALA A 514 7.10 9.49 1.44
C ALA A 514 5.74 8.99 0.92
N ALA A 515 4.74 9.87 0.89
CA ALA A 515 3.38 9.55 0.45
C ALA A 515 3.10 9.97 -0.99
N ASN A 516 3.83 10.95 -1.55
CA ASN A 516 3.52 11.56 -2.85
C ASN A 516 4.57 11.20 -3.88
N SER A 517 4.17 10.58 -4.96
CA SER A 517 4.99 10.27 -6.13
C SER A 517 4.35 10.80 -7.41
N PHE A 518 5.20 11.15 -8.35
CA PHE A 518 4.84 11.67 -9.66
C PHE A 518 5.61 10.91 -10.72
N PHE A 519 5.02 10.77 -11.88
CA PHE A 519 5.72 10.34 -13.08
C PHE A 519 5.28 11.17 -14.29
N PHE A 520 6.18 11.33 -15.23
CA PHE A 520 5.93 11.97 -16.50
C PHE A 520 6.60 11.18 -17.60
N ILE A 521 5.81 10.67 -18.52
CA ILE A 521 6.24 9.96 -19.71
C ILE A 521 6.05 10.90 -20.87
N PRO A 522 7.08 11.65 -21.31
CA PRO A 522 6.98 12.54 -22.47
C PRO A 522 6.79 11.80 -23.78
N LEU A 523 7.22 10.52 -23.83
CA LEU A 523 7.18 9.72 -25.02
C LEU A 523 7.02 8.24 -24.68
N GLU A 524 5.89 7.68 -25.05
CA GLU A 524 5.64 6.25 -25.13
C GLU A 524 5.19 5.94 -26.56
N ILE A 525 5.78 4.95 -27.18
CA ILE A 525 5.44 4.49 -28.53
C ILE A 525 5.08 3.02 -28.42
N ASN A 526 3.86 2.69 -28.77
CA ASN A 526 3.36 1.31 -28.89
C ASN A 526 2.99 1.06 -30.34
N TYR A 527 3.77 0.21 -30.99
CA TYR A 527 3.54 -0.26 -32.34
C TYR A 527 2.98 -1.69 -32.26
N VAL A 528 1.80 -1.89 -32.81
CA VAL A 528 1.13 -3.18 -32.85
C VAL A 528 1.01 -3.63 -34.30
N ASP A 529 1.59 -4.80 -34.58
CA ASP A 529 1.49 -5.50 -35.85
C ASP A 529 0.60 -6.74 -35.62
N MET A 530 -0.47 -6.88 -36.41
CA MET A 530 -1.53 -7.85 -36.22
C MET A 530 -1.73 -8.66 -37.49
N GLU A 531 -1.57 -9.96 -37.41
CA GLU A 531 -1.76 -10.90 -38.49
C GLU A 531 -2.90 -11.86 -38.15
N ILE A 532 -4.04 -11.77 -38.88
CA ILE A 532 -5.15 -12.69 -38.73
C ILE A 532 -4.84 -13.93 -39.53
N THR A 533 -4.78 -15.07 -38.88
CA THR A 533 -4.37 -16.35 -39.46
C THR A 533 -5.52 -17.21 -39.95
N ASP A 534 -6.78 -16.86 -39.61
CA ASP A 534 -7.99 -17.58 -39.98
C ASP A 534 -8.96 -16.70 -40.79
N GLN A 535 -9.36 -17.11 -41.96
CA GLN A 535 -10.22 -16.33 -42.85
C GLN A 535 -11.63 -16.18 -42.27
N GLY A 536 -12.22 -17.23 -41.68
CA GLY A 536 -13.54 -17.13 -41.06
C GLY A 536 -13.57 -16.15 -39.89
N TYR A 537 -12.45 -16.05 -39.15
CA TYR A 537 -12.29 -15.05 -38.10
C TYR A 537 -12.14 -13.63 -38.69
N SER A 538 -11.44 -13.48 -39.82
CA SER A 538 -11.35 -12.21 -40.54
C SER A 538 -12.74 -11.69 -40.99
N ASP A 539 -13.53 -12.58 -41.57
CA ASP A 539 -14.89 -12.25 -42.03
C ASP A 539 -15.81 -11.88 -40.87
N LEU A 540 -15.67 -12.56 -39.73
CA LEU A 540 -16.38 -12.23 -38.50
C LEU A 540 -15.99 -10.81 -37.99
N ILE A 541 -14.69 -10.50 -37.91
CA ILE A 541 -14.23 -9.18 -37.45
C ILE A 541 -14.79 -8.06 -38.35
N ALA A 542 -14.89 -8.28 -39.65
CA ALA A 542 -15.46 -7.28 -40.58
C ALA A 542 -16.93 -6.93 -40.28
N THR A 543 -17.65 -7.80 -39.58
CA THR A 543 -19.07 -7.56 -39.17
C THR A 543 -19.17 -6.91 -37.76
N LEU A 544 -18.08 -6.87 -36.98
CA LEU A 544 -18.09 -6.36 -35.61
C LEU A 544 -17.92 -4.83 -35.57
N ASP A 545 -18.05 -4.27 -34.36
CA ASP A 545 -17.84 -2.85 -34.10
C ASP A 545 -16.47 -2.34 -34.56
N ARG A 546 -16.40 -1.10 -35.06
CA ARG A 546 -15.17 -0.47 -35.56
C ARG A 546 -14.04 -0.47 -34.54
N ARG A 547 -14.33 -0.45 -33.24
CA ARG A 547 -13.30 -0.53 -32.18
C ARG A 547 -12.62 -1.87 -32.19
N ILE A 548 -13.38 -2.95 -32.36
CA ILE A 548 -12.85 -4.30 -32.44
C ILE A 548 -12.06 -4.48 -33.74
N GLN A 549 -12.58 -3.95 -34.85
CA GLN A 549 -11.84 -3.93 -36.11
C GLN A 549 -10.50 -3.19 -35.98
N TYR A 550 -10.50 -2.03 -35.33
CA TYR A 550 -9.26 -1.26 -35.08
C TYR A 550 -8.30 -2.02 -34.17
N GLN A 551 -8.79 -2.70 -33.14
CA GLN A 551 -7.95 -3.54 -32.26
C GLN A 551 -7.28 -4.70 -33.02
N MET A 552 -7.95 -5.23 -34.04
CA MET A 552 -7.49 -6.36 -34.87
C MET A 552 -6.79 -5.91 -36.16
N SER A 553 -6.35 -4.66 -36.20
CA SER A 553 -5.55 -4.08 -37.27
C SER A 553 -4.23 -3.54 -36.75
N ASP A 554 -3.29 -3.30 -37.65
CA ASP A 554 -2.06 -2.59 -37.34
C ASP A 554 -2.37 -1.19 -36.87
N HIS A 555 -1.75 -0.77 -35.77
CA HIS A 555 -1.94 0.57 -35.25
C HIS A 555 -0.75 1.06 -34.46
N LEU A 556 -0.61 2.38 -34.41
CA LEU A 556 0.45 3.07 -33.69
C LEU A 556 -0.17 3.99 -32.63
N VAL A 557 0.28 3.87 -31.39
CA VAL A 557 -0.05 4.80 -30.32
C VAL A 557 1.22 5.48 -29.87
N MET A 558 1.30 6.80 -30.05
CA MET A 558 2.37 7.64 -29.53
C MET A 558 1.78 8.60 -28.53
N ASP A 559 2.01 8.36 -27.25
CA ASP A 559 1.39 9.11 -26.18
C ASP A 559 2.40 9.81 -25.27
N ALA A 560 1.89 10.84 -24.57
CA ALA A 560 2.53 11.45 -23.43
C ALA A 560 1.59 11.37 -22.23
N ARG A 561 2.11 11.00 -21.05
CA ARG A 561 1.30 10.75 -19.86
C ARG A 561 1.93 11.37 -18.61
N PHE A 562 1.09 12.00 -17.79
CA PHE A 562 1.44 12.49 -16.46
C PHE A 562 0.59 11.80 -15.42
N GLY A 563 1.22 11.38 -14.32
CA GLY A 563 0.52 10.76 -13.22
C GLY A 563 0.99 11.23 -11.86
N PHE A 564 0.04 11.22 -10.93
CA PHE A 564 0.23 11.54 -9.52
C PHE A 564 -0.33 10.41 -8.65
N VAL A 565 0.42 9.99 -7.63
CA VAL A 565 -0.01 9.00 -6.64
C VAL A 565 0.25 9.54 -5.25
N HIS A 566 -0.80 9.61 -4.43
CA HIS A 566 -0.74 9.82 -2.99
C HIS A 566 -1.06 8.52 -2.27
N ASN A 567 -0.13 8.00 -1.46
CA ASN A 567 -0.34 6.82 -0.62
C ASN A 567 -0.11 7.17 0.85
N GLY A 568 -1.20 7.47 1.56
CA GLY A 568 -1.17 7.81 2.98
C GLY A 568 -0.83 6.64 3.90
N GLN A 569 -0.88 5.40 3.42
CA GLN A 569 -0.54 4.20 4.20
C GLN A 569 0.92 4.22 4.68
N ALA A 570 1.82 4.81 3.91
CA ALA A 570 3.23 4.94 4.26
C ALA A 570 3.46 5.79 5.53
N LEU A 571 2.52 6.67 5.89
CA LEU A 571 2.59 7.59 7.03
C LEU A 571 1.83 7.09 8.26
N ALA A 572 0.94 6.11 8.10
CA ALA A 572 -0.04 5.75 9.11
C ALA A 572 0.02 4.26 9.49
N LYS A 573 0.57 3.96 10.67
CA LYS A 573 0.34 2.66 11.32
C LYS A 573 -0.97 2.73 12.11
N ASN A 574 -1.96 1.90 11.75
CA ASN A 574 -3.28 1.78 12.42
C ASN A 574 -4.04 3.11 12.57
N ARG A 575 -3.96 3.99 11.59
CA ARG A 575 -4.74 5.23 11.50
C ARG A 575 -5.46 5.27 10.16
N ASP A 576 -6.48 6.12 10.08
CA ASP A 576 -7.16 6.42 8.84
C ASP A 576 -6.19 6.96 7.80
N PHE A 577 -6.29 6.52 6.57
CA PHE A 577 -5.49 7.02 5.47
C PHE A 577 -6.25 7.06 4.16
N ASN A 578 -5.73 7.84 3.22
CA ASN A 578 -6.24 7.94 1.86
C ASN A 578 -5.21 7.38 0.88
N TYR A 579 -5.73 6.82 -0.20
CA TYR A 579 -4.99 6.57 -1.42
C TYR A 579 -5.66 7.37 -2.53
N PHE A 580 -4.87 8.07 -3.34
CA PHE A 580 -5.35 8.79 -4.50
C PHE A 580 -4.38 8.62 -5.66
N ARG A 581 -4.90 8.27 -6.82
CA ARG A 581 -4.14 8.22 -8.07
C ARG A 581 -4.89 9.01 -9.13
N ALA A 582 -4.17 9.82 -9.91
CA ALA A 582 -4.71 10.51 -11.08
C ALA A 582 -3.72 10.40 -12.23
N ASN A 583 -4.24 10.17 -13.43
CA ASN A 583 -3.48 10.10 -14.67
C ASN A 583 -4.14 10.97 -15.72
N VAL A 584 -3.31 11.63 -16.53
CA VAL A 584 -3.75 12.35 -17.75
C VAL A 584 -2.82 11.93 -18.88
N GLU A 585 -3.40 11.58 -20.00
CA GLU A 585 -2.70 11.04 -21.16
C GLU A 585 -3.20 11.75 -22.43
N THR A 586 -2.30 12.02 -23.36
CA THR A 586 -2.63 12.57 -24.67
C THR A 586 -1.80 11.87 -25.74
N ALA A 587 -2.42 11.51 -26.84
CA ALA A 587 -1.79 10.74 -27.92
C ALA A 587 -1.97 11.39 -29.29
N GLY A 588 -1.00 11.16 -30.19
CA GLY A 588 -1.05 11.47 -31.62
C GLY A 588 -0.96 12.93 -31.99
N ASN A 589 -0.99 13.86 -31.04
CA ASN A 589 -1.04 15.31 -31.36
C ASN A 589 0.21 15.81 -32.07
N LEU A 590 1.39 15.35 -31.65
CA LEU A 590 2.64 15.71 -32.31
C LEU A 590 2.70 15.15 -33.73
N LEU A 591 2.30 13.88 -33.91
CA LEU A 591 2.25 13.25 -35.23
C LEU A 591 1.25 13.96 -36.17
N TYR A 592 0.08 14.30 -35.64
CA TYR A 592 -0.92 15.05 -36.39
C TYR A 592 -0.41 16.42 -36.86
N LEU A 593 0.28 17.14 -35.98
CA LEU A 593 0.91 18.42 -36.33
C LEU A 593 1.97 18.23 -37.44
N ILE A 594 2.83 17.21 -37.32
CA ILE A 594 3.83 16.89 -38.31
C ILE A 594 3.18 16.51 -39.64
N SER A 595 2.21 15.60 -39.65
CA SER A 595 1.52 15.15 -40.86
C SER A 595 0.86 16.33 -41.60
N LYS A 596 0.22 17.22 -40.84
CA LYS A 596 -0.46 18.39 -41.39
C LYS A 596 0.52 19.44 -41.95
N THR A 597 1.63 19.68 -41.25
CA THR A 597 2.65 20.67 -41.70
C THR A 597 3.49 20.16 -42.86
N SER A 598 3.65 18.82 -42.99
CA SER A 598 4.34 18.20 -44.13
C SER A 598 3.45 17.99 -45.35
N ASN A 599 2.21 18.48 -45.34
CA ASN A 599 1.22 18.33 -46.44
C ASN A 599 0.99 16.84 -46.83
N GLN A 600 1.06 15.92 -45.87
CA GLN A 600 0.78 14.52 -46.08
C GLN A 600 -0.67 14.35 -46.55
N VAL A 601 -0.91 13.45 -47.51
CA VAL A 601 -2.24 13.11 -47.99
C VAL A 601 -2.83 12.03 -47.10
N PRO A 602 -4.06 12.20 -46.52
CA PRO A 602 -4.70 11.15 -45.75
C PRO A 602 -5.04 9.92 -46.62
N ASN A 603 -5.18 8.76 -46.02
CA ASN A 603 -5.62 7.55 -46.68
C ASN A 603 -7.12 7.59 -47.06
N SER A 604 -7.65 6.52 -47.66
CA SER A 604 -9.07 6.40 -48.08
C SER A 604 -10.08 6.55 -46.92
N GLN A 605 -9.61 6.36 -45.68
CA GLN A 605 -10.44 6.51 -44.47
C GLN A 605 -10.29 7.90 -43.82
N ASN A 606 -9.62 8.84 -44.51
CA ASN A 606 -9.31 10.19 -44.03
C ASN A 606 -8.39 10.22 -42.77
N GLN A 607 -7.45 9.27 -42.68
CA GLN A 607 -6.50 9.17 -41.61
C GLN A 607 -5.07 9.36 -42.14
N TYR A 608 -4.26 10.11 -41.40
CA TYR A 608 -2.82 10.20 -41.65
C TYR A 608 -2.12 8.94 -41.12
N GLU A 609 -1.05 8.57 -41.80
CA GLU A 609 -0.29 7.37 -41.50
C GLU A 609 1.17 7.69 -41.24
N VAL A 610 1.81 6.89 -40.40
CA VAL A 610 3.24 6.88 -40.21
C VAL A 610 3.74 5.49 -40.63
N LEU A 611 4.65 5.42 -41.62
CA LEU A 611 5.12 4.15 -42.20
C LEU A 611 3.98 3.25 -42.75
N GLY A 612 2.89 3.86 -43.25
CA GLY A 612 1.74 3.12 -43.77
C GLY A 612 0.75 2.64 -42.70
N ILE A 613 0.89 3.11 -41.44
CA ILE A 613 0.08 2.67 -40.34
C ILE A 613 -0.63 3.86 -39.71
N PRO A 614 -1.98 3.80 -39.51
CA PRO A 614 -2.72 4.86 -38.88
C PRO A 614 -2.38 4.99 -37.40
N TYR A 615 -2.27 6.22 -36.91
CA TYR A 615 -2.02 6.50 -35.51
C TYR A 615 -3.24 7.04 -34.79
N SER A 616 -3.38 6.70 -33.50
CA SER A 616 -4.47 7.17 -32.65
C SER A 616 -4.24 8.60 -32.16
N GLN A 617 -5.32 9.40 -32.13
CA GLN A 617 -5.31 10.75 -31.56
C GLN A 617 -6.42 10.90 -30.51
N TYR A 618 -6.06 11.09 -29.26
CA TYR A 618 -6.99 11.20 -28.14
C TYR A 618 -6.40 11.95 -26.94
N VAL A 619 -7.30 12.32 -26.03
CA VAL A 619 -6.98 12.72 -24.66
C VAL A 619 -7.73 11.82 -23.70
N ARG A 620 -7.09 11.39 -22.60
CA ARG A 620 -7.67 10.48 -21.61
C ARG A 620 -7.26 10.90 -20.20
N GLY A 621 -8.18 10.83 -19.27
CA GLY A 621 -7.88 11.03 -17.85
C GLY A 621 -8.64 10.05 -16.98
N ASP A 622 -8.03 9.66 -15.87
CA ASP A 622 -8.67 8.84 -14.85
C ASP A 622 -8.16 9.20 -13.46
N PHE A 623 -9.01 8.99 -12.47
CA PHE A 623 -8.61 9.05 -11.08
C PHE A 623 -9.23 7.92 -10.26
N ASP A 624 -8.52 7.52 -9.20
CA ASP A 624 -8.92 6.48 -8.23
C ASP A 624 -8.67 7.01 -6.82
N PHE A 625 -9.73 7.16 -6.04
CA PHE A 625 -9.68 7.63 -4.66
C PHE A 625 -10.20 6.54 -3.73
N VAL A 626 -9.38 6.17 -2.73
CA VAL A 626 -9.75 5.18 -1.71
C VAL A 626 -9.54 5.77 -0.33
N ARG A 627 -10.58 5.69 0.51
CA ARG A 627 -10.53 6.05 1.93
C ARG A 627 -10.61 4.81 2.79
N TYR A 628 -9.62 4.66 3.67
CA TYR A 628 -9.61 3.63 4.71
C TYR A 628 -9.95 4.26 6.05
N HIS A 629 -11.02 3.79 6.68
CA HIS A 629 -11.43 4.19 8.02
C HIS A 629 -11.35 3.00 8.96
N ILE A 630 -10.54 3.12 10.03
CA ILE A 630 -10.30 2.06 10.99
C ILE A 630 -11.35 2.15 12.10
N MET A 631 -12.26 1.17 12.15
CA MET A 631 -13.38 1.14 13.11
C MET A 631 -13.04 0.39 14.40
N GLY A 632 -11.90 -0.27 14.48
CA GLY A 632 -11.47 -1.04 15.66
C GLY A 632 -10.12 -1.72 15.46
N LYS A 633 -9.71 -2.60 16.39
CA LYS A 633 -8.39 -3.26 16.31
C LYS A 633 -8.15 -3.99 14.98
N LYS A 634 -9.19 -4.55 14.35
CA LYS A 634 -9.09 -5.37 13.13
C LYS A 634 -10.24 -5.12 12.13
N SER A 635 -11.13 -4.17 12.38
CA SER A 635 -12.24 -3.85 11.48
C SER A 635 -11.97 -2.55 10.73
N LYS A 636 -12.32 -2.53 9.43
CA LYS A 636 -12.09 -1.39 8.54
C LYS A 636 -13.31 -1.15 7.66
N LEU A 637 -13.66 0.11 7.47
CA LEU A 637 -14.59 0.54 6.43
C LEU A 637 -13.76 1.16 5.30
N VAL A 638 -13.94 0.68 4.08
CA VAL A 638 -13.20 1.15 2.92
C VAL A 638 -14.18 1.66 1.88
N GLY A 639 -13.98 2.89 1.44
CA GLY A 639 -14.73 3.50 0.35
C GLY A 639 -13.83 3.80 -0.83
N ARG A 640 -14.27 3.51 -2.06
CA ARG A 640 -13.55 3.79 -3.30
C ARG A 640 -14.44 4.53 -4.27
N ILE A 641 -13.85 5.48 -5.00
CA ILE A 641 -14.44 6.13 -6.16
C ILE A 641 -13.40 6.11 -7.28
N PHE A 642 -13.77 5.53 -8.41
CA PHE A 642 -12.98 5.50 -9.62
C PHE A 642 -13.77 6.16 -10.73
N ALA A 643 -13.18 7.11 -11.46
CA ALA A 643 -13.79 7.71 -12.64
C ALA A 643 -12.74 7.97 -13.71
N GLY A 644 -13.16 7.91 -14.96
CA GLY A 644 -12.29 8.17 -16.08
C GLY A 644 -13.08 8.51 -17.34
N ALA A 645 -12.43 9.28 -18.22
CA ALA A 645 -12.96 9.63 -19.52
C ALA A 645 -11.84 9.74 -20.55
N GLY A 646 -12.09 9.27 -21.75
CA GLY A 646 -11.21 9.40 -22.90
C GLY A 646 -12.00 9.98 -24.08
N TYR A 647 -11.42 10.95 -24.77
CA TYR A 647 -12.03 11.59 -25.93
C TYR A 647 -11.11 11.48 -27.14
N TYR A 648 -11.58 10.85 -28.18
CA TYR A 648 -10.87 10.68 -29.46
C TYR A 648 -11.30 11.77 -30.45
N TYR A 649 -10.35 12.23 -31.25
CA TYR A 649 -10.56 13.31 -32.22
C TYR A 649 -9.53 13.24 -33.35
N GLY A 650 -9.69 14.13 -34.36
CA GLY A 650 -8.73 14.30 -35.45
C GLY A 650 -8.49 13.03 -36.24
N ASN A 651 -7.34 12.38 -36.06
CA ASN A 651 -6.92 11.18 -36.80
C ASN A 651 -7.56 9.88 -36.28
N ALA A 652 -8.28 9.90 -35.17
CA ALA A 652 -8.87 8.71 -34.57
C ALA A 652 -10.40 8.71 -34.69
N ASN A 653 -10.95 7.56 -35.05
CA ASN A 653 -12.39 7.31 -35.09
C ASN A 653 -12.93 6.63 -33.83
N SER A 654 -12.07 6.08 -33.01
CA SER A 654 -12.38 5.46 -31.70
C SER A 654 -11.16 5.52 -30.79
N LEU A 655 -11.36 5.28 -29.49
CA LEU A 655 -10.24 5.00 -28.59
C LEU A 655 -9.64 3.63 -28.95
N PRO A 656 -8.30 3.47 -28.86
CA PRO A 656 -7.68 2.15 -28.86
C PRO A 656 -8.28 1.28 -27.76
N TYR A 657 -8.46 0.01 -28.04
CA TYR A 657 -9.07 -0.92 -27.08
C TYR A 657 -8.33 -0.95 -25.73
N GLU A 658 -7.01 -0.91 -25.74
CA GLU A 658 -6.17 -0.89 -24.56
C GLU A 658 -6.38 0.35 -23.69
N LYS A 659 -6.94 1.40 -24.27
CA LYS A 659 -7.22 2.69 -23.61
C LYS A 659 -8.71 2.86 -23.26
N CYS A 660 -9.58 1.96 -23.72
CA CYS A 660 -11.00 1.93 -23.35
C CYS A 660 -11.18 1.56 -21.87
N PHE A 661 -12.32 1.95 -21.32
CA PHE A 661 -12.72 1.52 -19.99
C PHE A 661 -13.67 0.33 -20.08
N PHE A 662 -13.69 -0.49 -19.02
CA PHE A 662 -14.62 -1.60 -18.88
C PHE A 662 -15.07 -1.76 -17.44
N ALA A 663 -16.22 -2.38 -17.23
CA ALA A 663 -16.81 -2.61 -15.92
C ALA A 663 -17.08 -4.09 -15.66
N GLY A 664 -17.26 -4.43 -14.37
CA GLY A 664 -17.39 -5.80 -13.88
C GLY A 664 -16.08 -6.44 -13.44
N GLY A 665 -16.18 -7.63 -12.86
CA GLY A 665 -15.06 -8.42 -12.37
C GLY A 665 -14.69 -8.19 -10.91
N ALA A 666 -13.76 -9.01 -10.43
CA ALA A 666 -13.42 -9.15 -9.02
C ALA A 666 -12.93 -7.86 -8.32
N ASN A 667 -12.40 -6.89 -9.06
CA ASN A 667 -11.82 -5.65 -8.51
C ASN A 667 -12.61 -4.38 -8.87
N ASN A 668 -13.80 -4.54 -9.43
CA ASN A 668 -14.67 -3.44 -9.83
C ASN A 668 -16.11 -3.72 -9.36
N ILE A 669 -17.08 -3.91 -10.23
CA ILE A 669 -18.47 -4.19 -9.86
C ILE A 669 -18.67 -5.70 -9.85
N ARG A 670 -18.53 -6.32 -8.66
CA ARG A 670 -18.37 -7.78 -8.48
C ARG A 670 -19.59 -8.62 -8.83
N ALA A 671 -20.77 -8.02 -8.97
CA ALA A 671 -21.99 -8.71 -9.37
C ALA A 671 -22.06 -9.01 -10.88
N TRP A 672 -21.13 -8.51 -11.67
CA TRP A 672 -20.95 -8.81 -13.10
C TRP A 672 -19.58 -9.44 -13.36
N GLN A 673 -19.51 -10.24 -14.40
CA GLN A 673 -18.23 -10.76 -14.89
C GLN A 673 -17.40 -9.61 -15.50
N LEU A 674 -16.13 -9.84 -15.69
CA LEU A 674 -15.24 -8.87 -16.31
C LEU A 674 -15.73 -8.54 -17.73
N ARG A 675 -15.93 -7.24 -18.03
CA ARG A 675 -16.41 -6.74 -19.33
C ARG A 675 -17.83 -7.19 -19.70
N GLU A 676 -18.66 -7.52 -18.73
CA GLU A 676 -20.06 -7.87 -18.95
C GLU A 676 -20.99 -6.66 -18.84
N LEU A 677 -20.63 -5.67 -18.02
CA LEU A 677 -21.50 -4.54 -17.69
C LEU A 677 -21.33 -3.38 -18.66
N GLY A 678 -22.44 -2.82 -19.12
CA GLY A 678 -22.55 -1.62 -19.95
C GLY A 678 -22.30 -1.86 -21.44
N PRO A 679 -22.08 -0.82 -22.25
CA PRO A 679 -22.22 0.60 -21.91
C PRO A 679 -23.67 1.02 -21.66
N GLY A 680 -23.86 1.91 -20.69
CA GLY A 680 -25.17 2.47 -20.32
C GLY A 680 -26.22 1.42 -20.00
N SER A 681 -27.37 1.48 -20.67
CA SER A 681 -28.47 0.51 -20.60
C SER A 681 -28.46 -0.51 -21.74
N SER A 682 -27.40 -0.57 -22.53
CA SER A 682 -27.32 -1.48 -23.68
C SER A 682 -27.49 -2.92 -23.26
N LYS A 683 -28.31 -3.65 -24.02
CA LYS A 683 -28.44 -5.12 -23.93
C LYS A 683 -27.59 -5.75 -25.00
N ASN A 684 -26.77 -6.66 -24.61
CA ASN A 684 -26.05 -7.51 -25.55
C ASN A 684 -26.95 -8.65 -26.01
N GLU A 685 -27.72 -8.43 -27.11
CA GLU A 685 -28.62 -9.43 -27.68
C GLU A 685 -27.91 -10.42 -28.61
N SER A 686 -26.82 -10.02 -29.23
CA SER A 686 -25.98 -10.89 -30.06
C SER A 686 -24.91 -11.60 -29.24
N GLY A 687 -25.02 -12.89 -29.03
CA GLY A 687 -24.10 -13.70 -28.22
C GLY A 687 -22.62 -13.70 -28.66
N TYR A 688 -22.25 -12.91 -29.66
CA TYR A 688 -20.92 -12.83 -30.26
C TYR A 688 -20.05 -11.68 -29.75
N ASP A 689 -20.64 -10.59 -29.24
CA ASP A 689 -19.89 -9.41 -28.79
C ASP A 689 -20.08 -9.14 -27.30
N LYS A 690 -19.35 -9.91 -26.47
CA LYS A 690 -19.40 -9.78 -25.00
C LYS A 690 -18.32 -8.86 -24.43
N THR A 691 -17.51 -8.20 -25.23
CA THR A 691 -16.50 -7.25 -24.76
C THR A 691 -17.08 -5.85 -24.66
N GLN A 692 -17.79 -5.59 -23.58
CA GLN A 692 -18.35 -4.26 -23.34
C GLN A 692 -17.21 -3.30 -22.98
N THR A 693 -17.04 -2.28 -23.81
CA THR A 693 -16.05 -1.21 -23.59
C THR A 693 -16.72 0.16 -23.67
N GLY A 694 -16.18 1.13 -22.94
CA GLY A 694 -16.66 2.50 -22.91
C GLY A 694 -15.55 3.52 -23.06
N ASP A 695 -15.93 4.73 -23.42
CA ASP A 695 -15.07 5.91 -23.45
C ASP A 695 -14.98 6.56 -22.07
N MET A 696 -15.99 6.32 -21.23
CA MET A 696 -16.10 6.83 -19.86
C MET A 696 -16.45 5.72 -18.90
N THR A 697 -16.07 5.91 -17.62
CA THR A 697 -16.39 4.98 -16.54
C THR A 697 -16.65 5.74 -15.25
N LEU A 698 -17.55 5.20 -14.44
CA LEU A 698 -17.72 5.56 -13.03
C LEU A 698 -17.87 4.27 -12.23
N GLY A 699 -17.09 4.13 -11.18
CA GLY A 699 -17.16 3.02 -10.23
C GLY A 699 -17.09 3.52 -8.81
N MET A 700 -17.97 3.02 -7.95
CA MET A 700 -18.02 3.31 -6.52
C MET A 700 -18.13 2.00 -5.76
N SER A 701 -17.42 1.88 -4.65
CA SER A 701 -17.48 0.69 -3.79
C SER A 701 -17.41 1.10 -2.33
N ILE A 702 -18.21 0.45 -1.50
CA ILE A 702 -18.13 0.55 -0.03
C ILE A 702 -18.01 -0.87 0.50
N GLU A 703 -16.97 -1.14 1.29
CA GLU A 703 -16.70 -2.46 1.85
C GLU A 703 -16.38 -2.37 3.35
N TYR A 704 -17.14 -3.09 4.17
CA TYR A 704 -16.86 -3.29 5.58
C TYR A 704 -16.16 -4.63 5.79
N ARG A 705 -14.93 -4.58 6.29
CA ARG A 705 -14.06 -5.74 6.59
C ARG A 705 -14.01 -5.98 8.08
N PHE A 706 -14.20 -7.22 8.50
CA PHE A 706 -14.22 -7.59 9.91
C PHE A 706 -13.61 -8.98 10.15
N PRO A 707 -12.95 -9.20 11.30
CA PRO A 707 -12.40 -10.50 11.64
C PRO A 707 -13.50 -11.50 11.98
N ILE A 708 -13.38 -12.73 11.48
CA ILE A 708 -14.23 -13.86 11.88
C ILE A 708 -13.49 -14.73 12.88
N VAL A 709 -12.37 -15.32 12.45
CA VAL A 709 -11.55 -16.22 13.26
C VAL A 709 -10.11 -16.19 12.75
N SER A 710 -9.13 -16.03 13.65
CA SER A 710 -7.70 -16.12 13.31
C SER A 710 -7.32 -15.52 11.93
N VAL A 711 -7.17 -16.36 10.92
CA VAL A 711 -6.81 -15.99 9.55
C VAL A 711 -8.02 -15.71 8.64
N LEU A 712 -9.25 -15.93 9.14
CA LEU A 712 -10.48 -15.70 8.37
C LEU A 712 -11.04 -14.30 8.66
N GLU A 713 -11.25 -13.54 7.59
CA GLU A 713 -11.92 -12.24 7.63
C GLU A 713 -13.19 -12.30 6.79
N GLY A 714 -14.24 -11.63 7.25
CA GLY A 714 -15.48 -11.41 6.51
C GLY A 714 -15.48 -10.04 5.87
N ALA A 715 -16.24 -9.89 4.80
CA ALA A 715 -16.59 -8.59 4.26
C ALA A 715 -18.05 -8.54 3.81
N THR A 716 -18.63 -7.36 3.89
CA THR A 716 -19.88 -7.02 3.22
C THR A 716 -19.63 -5.81 2.34
N PHE A 717 -20.21 -5.80 1.16
CA PHE A 717 -19.92 -4.73 0.20
C PHE A 717 -21.11 -4.37 -0.66
N VAL A 718 -21.06 -3.15 -1.18
CA VAL A 718 -21.93 -2.63 -2.22
C VAL A 718 -21.05 -1.96 -3.25
N ASP A 719 -21.21 -2.37 -4.51
CA ASP A 719 -20.53 -1.81 -5.68
C ASP A 719 -21.58 -1.15 -6.60
N ALA A 720 -21.25 0.02 -7.15
CA ALA A 720 -22.11 0.73 -8.07
C ALA A 720 -21.28 1.36 -9.19
N GLY A 721 -21.80 1.44 -10.40
CA GLY A 721 -21.13 2.09 -11.51
C GLY A 721 -21.56 1.59 -12.89
N ASN A 722 -20.92 2.12 -13.92
CA ASN A 722 -21.11 1.71 -15.31
C ASN A 722 -19.99 2.29 -16.21
N ILE A 723 -20.05 1.96 -17.48
CA ILE A 723 -19.28 2.59 -18.57
C ILE A 723 -20.25 3.21 -19.57
N TRP A 724 -19.77 4.17 -20.35
CA TRP A 724 -20.55 4.84 -21.40
C TRP A 724 -19.68 5.19 -22.59
N THR A 725 -20.34 5.44 -23.74
CA THR A 725 -19.71 5.93 -24.96
C THR A 725 -20.09 7.38 -25.25
N TRP A 726 -19.25 8.13 -25.98
CA TRP A 726 -19.59 9.50 -26.42
C TRP A 726 -20.66 9.53 -27.49
N ARG A 727 -20.68 8.51 -28.34
CA ARG A 727 -21.59 8.43 -29.48
C ARG A 727 -22.47 7.21 -29.36
N GLU A 728 -23.69 7.32 -29.83
CA GLU A 728 -24.55 6.16 -29.96
C GLU A 728 -23.92 5.16 -30.95
N GLN A 729 -24.05 3.89 -30.68
CA GLN A 729 -23.52 2.79 -31.49
C GLN A 729 -24.66 1.89 -31.91
N ASP A 730 -24.71 1.54 -33.20
CA ASP A 730 -25.78 0.70 -33.78
C ASP A 730 -25.85 -0.67 -33.04
N ASN A 731 -24.73 -1.21 -32.63
CA ASN A 731 -24.62 -2.50 -31.91
C ASN A 731 -24.85 -2.39 -30.38
N ASN A 732 -24.85 -1.17 -29.82
CA ASN A 732 -25.03 -0.92 -28.40
C ASN A 732 -25.98 0.25 -28.14
N PRO A 733 -27.27 0.15 -28.55
CA PRO A 733 -28.26 1.20 -28.33
C PRO A 733 -28.45 1.45 -26.83
N GLY A 734 -28.52 2.73 -26.42
CA GLY A 734 -28.58 3.14 -25.02
C GLY A 734 -27.22 3.16 -24.31
N GLY A 735 -26.12 3.00 -25.04
CA GLY A 735 -24.75 3.07 -24.49
C GLY A 735 -24.20 4.48 -24.39
N LYS A 736 -24.80 5.48 -25.03
CA LYS A 736 -24.34 6.87 -25.03
C LYS A 736 -24.52 7.51 -23.66
N PHE A 737 -23.52 8.29 -23.25
CA PHE A 737 -23.59 9.08 -22.02
C PHE A 737 -24.58 10.26 -22.20
N ASP A 738 -25.52 10.39 -21.26
CA ASP A 738 -26.40 11.53 -21.11
C ASP A 738 -26.37 11.99 -19.64
N ILE A 739 -26.00 13.23 -19.42
CA ILE A 739 -25.89 13.81 -18.07
C ILE A 739 -27.23 13.86 -17.33
N THR A 740 -28.34 13.84 -18.07
CA THR A 740 -29.68 13.88 -17.48
C THR A 740 -30.24 12.51 -17.12
N GLU A 741 -29.66 11.42 -17.67
CA GLU A 741 -30.17 10.06 -17.51
C GLU A 741 -29.16 9.07 -16.94
N PHE A 742 -27.86 9.41 -16.88
CA PHE A 742 -26.77 8.48 -16.48
C PHE A 742 -27.02 7.81 -15.12
N TYR A 743 -27.69 8.48 -14.18
CA TYR A 743 -27.99 7.94 -12.85
C TYR A 743 -28.97 6.75 -12.92
N ASN A 744 -29.85 6.70 -13.92
CA ASN A 744 -30.76 5.57 -14.20
C ASN A 744 -30.06 4.38 -14.86
N GLN A 745 -28.81 4.58 -15.25
CA GLN A 745 -27.95 3.59 -15.89
C GLN A 745 -26.86 3.05 -14.97
N ILE A 746 -26.80 3.52 -13.70
CA ILE A 746 -25.82 3.01 -12.71
C ILE A 746 -26.26 1.63 -12.26
N ALA A 747 -25.46 0.62 -12.56
CA ALA A 747 -25.63 -0.74 -12.05
C ALA A 747 -25.26 -0.78 -10.57
N VAL A 748 -26.01 -1.57 -9.79
CA VAL A 748 -25.72 -1.75 -8.35
C VAL A 748 -25.66 -3.25 -8.03
N GLY A 749 -24.59 -3.67 -7.40
CA GLY A 749 -24.37 -5.00 -6.87
C GLY A 749 -24.09 -4.97 -5.36
N ALA A 750 -24.52 -6.00 -4.64
CA ALA A 750 -24.21 -6.16 -3.23
C ALA A 750 -23.78 -7.60 -2.96
N GLY A 751 -22.96 -7.78 -1.93
CA GLY A 751 -22.46 -9.13 -1.65
C GLY A 751 -21.77 -9.27 -0.31
N VAL A 752 -21.35 -10.51 -0.09
CA VAL A 752 -20.55 -10.93 1.06
C VAL A 752 -19.27 -11.59 0.57
N GLY A 753 -18.23 -11.49 1.36
CA GLY A 753 -16.96 -12.06 1.00
C GLY A 753 -16.25 -12.74 2.17
N LEU A 754 -15.50 -13.78 1.85
CA LEU A 754 -14.60 -14.46 2.75
C LEU A 754 -13.16 -14.22 2.33
N ARG A 755 -12.30 -13.89 3.28
CA ARG A 755 -10.87 -13.70 3.08
C ARG A 755 -10.09 -14.66 3.96
N ILE A 756 -9.10 -15.32 3.37
CA ILE A 756 -8.12 -16.14 4.09
C ILE A 756 -6.81 -15.36 4.08
N ASN A 757 -6.51 -14.69 5.20
CA ASN A 757 -5.32 -13.85 5.35
C ASN A 757 -4.23 -14.63 6.10
N ILE A 758 -3.20 -15.06 5.38
CA ILE A 758 -2.05 -15.79 5.92
C ILE A 758 -0.78 -14.93 5.92
N GLU A 759 -0.93 -13.62 6.25
CA GLU A 759 0.10 -12.59 6.37
C GLU A 759 0.72 -12.16 5.04
N PHE A 760 1.34 -13.09 4.29
CA PHE A 760 1.96 -12.81 3.00
C PHE A 760 1.01 -12.99 1.81
N LEU A 761 -0.15 -13.61 2.01
CA LEU A 761 -1.13 -13.89 0.95
C LEU A 761 -2.56 -13.75 1.50
N VAL A 762 -3.41 -13.06 0.75
CA VAL A 762 -4.85 -12.98 1.02
C VAL A 762 -5.59 -13.64 -0.11
N LEU A 763 -6.27 -14.75 0.17
CA LEU A 763 -7.20 -15.39 -0.77
C LEU A 763 -8.60 -14.85 -0.50
N ARG A 764 -9.28 -14.43 -1.54
CA ARG A 764 -10.60 -13.79 -1.47
C ARG A 764 -11.63 -14.55 -2.29
N PHE A 765 -12.78 -14.75 -1.69
CA PHE A 765 -13.98 -15.33 -2.31
C PHE A 765 -15.14 -14.37 -2.06
N ASP A 766 -15.63 -13.71 -3.09
CA ASP A 766 -16.74 -12.78 -3.03
C ASP A 766 -17.95 -13.37 -3.73
N LEU A 767 -19.09 -13.42 -3.05
CA LEU A 767 -20.37 -13.84 -3.58
C LEU A 767 -21.26 -12.59 -3.68
N ALA A 768 -21.62 -12.21 -4.91
CA ALA A 768 -22.33 -11.00 -5.22
C ALA A 768 -23.65 -11.27 -5.94
N ALA A 769 -24.65 -10.44 -5.66
CA ALA A 769 -25.94 -10.41 -6.34
C ALA A 769 -26.12 -9.08 -7.06
N LYS A 770 -26.73 -9.11 -8.25
CA LYS A 770 -27.20 -7.91 -8.93
C LYS A 770 -28.37 -7.35 -8.13
N VAL A 771 -28.33 -6.06 -7.78
CA VAL A 771 -29.40 -5.33 -7.10
C VAL A 771 -30.22 -4.54 -8.12
N PHE A 772 -29.51 -3.77 -8.93
CA PHE A 772 -30.09 -2.98 -10.02
C PHE A 772 -29.29 -3.21 -11.30
N ASP A 773 -29.96 -3.70 -12.34
CA ASP A 773 -29.35 -3.98 -13.65
C ASP A 773 -29.96 -3.01 -14.69
N PRO A 774 -29.17 -2.03 -15.18
CA PRO A 774 -29.66 -1.03 -16.11
C PRO A 774 -30.06 -1.58 -17.48
N SER A 775 -29.57 -2.78 -17.84
CA SER A 775 -29.87 -3.43 -19.13
C SER A 775 -31.28 -4.03 -19.21
N MET A 776 -31.96 -4.13 -18.04
CA MET A 776 -33.35 -4.65 -18.00
C MET A 776 -34.37 -3.59 -18.45
N ASN A 777 -35.56 -4.06 -18.80
CA ASN A 777 -36.66 -3.17 -19.21
C ASN A 777 -37.04 -2.22 -18.08
N HIS A 778 -37.59 -1.07 -18.46
CA HIS A 778 -38.11 -0.08 -17.51
C HIS A 778 -39.20 -0.74 -16.63
N GLY A 779 -38.98 -0.84 -15.33
CA GLY A 779 -39.85 -1.57 -14.41
C GLY A 779 -39.19 -2.85 -13.81
N ASP A 780 -38.32 -3.51 -14.55
CA ASP A 780 -37.68 -4.75 -14.12
C ASP A 780 -36.22 -4.55 -13.70
N LYS A 781 -35.73 -3.32 -13.70
CA LYS A 781 -34.31 -3.00 -13.36
C LYS A 781 -33.91 -3.39 -11.95
N PHE A 782 -34.86 -3.42 -10.99
CA PHE A 782 -34.59 -3.91 -9.63
C PHE A 782 -34.72 -5.42 -9.58
N VAL A 783 -33.60 -6.13 -9.79
CA VAL A 783 -33.58 -7.58 -10.02
C VAL A 783 -33.43 -8.40 -8.73
N LEU A 784 -33.05 -7.78 -7.61
CA LEU A 784 -32.73 -8.49 -6.35
C LEU A 784 -33.87 -9.42 -5.86
N PRO A 785 -35.16 -9.06 -5.88
CA PRO A 785 -36.24 -9.93 -5.39
C PRO A 785 -36.38 -11.22 -6.19
N ASN A 786 -35.99 -11.21 -7.46
CA ASN A 786 -36.10 -12.35 -8.39
C ASN A 786 -34.81 -13.17 -8.48
N THR A 787 -33.75 -12.79 -7.75
CA THR A 787 -32.43 -13.42 -7.78
C THR A 787 -32.49 -14.83 -7.19
N ARG A 788 -32.04 -15.83 -7.96
CA ARG A 788 -31.89 -17.21 -7.53
C ARG A 788 -30.43 -17.50 -7.19
N LEU A 789 -30.15 -18.58 -6.45
CA LEU A 789 -28.80 -18.98 -6.10
C LEU A 789 -27.85 -19.16 -7.33
N LYS A 790 -28.40 -19.56 -8.47
CA LYS A 790 -27.67 -19.70 -9.72
C LYS A 790 -27.26 -18.39 -10.37
N ASP A 791 -27.95 -17.29 -10.01
CA ASP A 791 -27.74 -15.95 -10.56
C ASP A 791 -26.69 -15.16 -9.75
N LEU A 792 -26.21 -15.75 -8.63
CA LEU A 792 -25.15 -15.19 -7.84
C LEU A 792 -23.81 -15.35 -8.53
N GLN A 793 -23.04 -14.26 -8.57
CA GLN A 793 -21.70 -14.24 -9.13
C GLN A 793 -20.67 -14.56 -8.05
N LEU A 794 -19.91 -15.63 -8.23
CA LEU A 794 -18.75 -15.95 -7.40
C LEU A 794 -17.49 -15.37 -8.05
N GLN A 795 -16.82 -14.51 -7.33
CA GLN A 795 -15.53 -13.92 -7.73
C GLN A 795 -14.41 -14.46 -6.84
N PHE A 796 -13.35 -14.94 -7.47
CA PHE A 796 -12.11 -15.31 -6.81
C PHE A 796 -11.06 -14.22 -7.02
N GLY A 797 -10.26 -13.92 -6.01
CA GLY A 797 -9.20 -12.94 -6.11
C GLY A 797 -8.06 -13.21 -5.15
N ILE A 798 -6.89 -12.69 -5.47
CA ILE A 798 -5.71 -12.66 -4.60
C ILE A 798 -5.49 -11.21 -4.19
N GLY A 799 -5.35 -10.95 -2.89
CA GLY A 799 -5.31 -9.61 -2.33
C GLY A 799 -6.69 -9.00 -2.06
N TYR A 800 -6.68 -7.76 -1.61
CA TYR A 800 -7.91 -6.97 -1.44
C TYR A 800 -8.32 -6.34 -2.78
N PRO A 801 -9.61 -6.02 -3.00
CA PRO A 801 -10.07 -5.50 -4.30
C PRO A 801 -9.56 -4.08 -4.60
N PHE A 802 -9.19 -3.34 -3.56
CA PHE A 802 -8.64 -1.99 -3.61
C PHE A 802 -7.97 -1.63 -2.29
#